data_3887785f654820cb4e3bfa15a265a630
#
_entry.id   3887785f654820cb4e3bfa15a265a630
#
_cell.length_a   1.000
_cell.length_b   1.000
_cell.length_c   1.000
_cell.angle_alpha   90.00
_cell.angle_beta   90.00
_cell.angle_gamma   90.00
#
_symmetry.space_group_name_H-M   'P 1'
#
loop_
_entity.id
_entity.type
_entity.pdbx_description
1 polymer ?
#
loop_
_entity_poly.entity_id
_entity_poly.type
_entity_poly.pdbx_seq_one_letter_code
_entity_poly.pdbx_strand_id
1 'polypeptide(L)'
;MSRSNDLLRAFEDLRDRTVPTSHELAGLVLSSNLTSSLDQALVSLVSEAGSREDQYPLAVFTHGSTGRGEQTRFSDIDLMIIVGXGQEQLASGILYPLWDMNFKIGXSVREIKDLQTETLGSIETATSLIDARFVAGSESIWQEFENERRRIFESYGGEIRAELARSYXXQCEXQPWQTLAIDIKSGRGGLRSLSTIRWLNYLEISLXGVNSALVNEEXLGDALSRLLSTRNALHAIHGKQSRTVNLLHPDXAQRVGDWLDVDPVRWQXSXFTAMRSVDKVLRQSIHEIDXGAXYWTSHELLPSVGIXDDDXSRLNVFLXGIDRITERMQRGELXPLPVDDSFLEELPEWEPLRARPHRVSFHTHPIDVHNARAVLEAKKLVSEGDQFSEEVEKIFGELSXGWELLVAVFLHDIGKGRGRTHSPYGAELAAGICDRFGIDPSSKARIVKAVRHHLLLPETATRRDISDENVLADIAALFGDLETLNLLYLVTVADARATGGTTWSRWRAQLITALYLRIKEXFDSGGSSILLSKRNKVLEDLKEVHSQSAVIEHLDLVDEGYLLGTTSSLIGLHIEQCXEAMVSQSKTSLRFDSINGIDRFSVVMPDRTGLIRDIAGSLAGANMSVFSGVAYTRLDGLAIQVWHVADALGNELEASRWGHLXXHFISDGANQMIIEERVSEILKSYPAGXLTGTEPSVVLDNDSSDQYTILEVSTTDRATILYQITRALSTMNLNIHLAKVDTIGNLAVDTFYLSKSGKKLSGVSELTRLQDAVYIAIEL
;
A
#
# COMPACT_ATOMS: atom_id res chain seq x y z
N MET A 1 -50.53 -14.68 3.09
CA MET A 1 -49.25 -14.47 2.34
C MET A 1 -48.86 -15.82 1.74
N SER A 2 -48.15 -15.82 0.60
CA SER A 2 -47.72 -17.09 0.03
C SER A 2 -46.59 -17.69 0.86
N ARG A 3 -46.46 -19.00 0.87
CA ARG A 3 -45.37 -19.71 1.56
C ARG A 3 -44.00 -19.26 1.06
N SER A 4 -43.88 -19.00 -0.24
CA SER A 4 -42.64 -18.52 -0.83
C SER A 4 -42.24 -17.15 -0.28
N ASN A 5 -43.18 -16.22 -0.09
CA ASN A 5 -42.91 -14.89 0.48
C ASN A 5 -42.43 -14.99 1.93
N ASP A 6 -42.99 -15.90 2.73
CA ASP A 6 -42.51 -16.10 4.12
C ASP A 6 -41.10 -16.67 4.14
N LEU A 7 -40.76 -17.60 3.21
CA LEU A 7 -39.40 -18.16 3.09
C LEU A 7 -38.39 -17.12 2.58
N LEU A 8 -38.79 -16.25 1.64
CA LEU A 8 -37.93 -15.16 1.15
C LEU A 8 -37.63 -14.15 2.28
N ARG A 9 -38.61 -13.85 3.12
CA ARG A 9 -38.40 -12.99 4.30
C ARG A 9 -37.43 -13.64 5.30
N ALA A 10 -37.60 -14.94 5.54
CA ALA A 10 -36.71 -15.70 6.43
C ALA A 10 -35.25 -15.65 5.90
N PHE A 11 -35.07 -15.76 4.58
CA PHE A 11 -33.77 -15.64 3.93
C PHE A 11 -33.21 -14.22 4.09
N GLU A 12 -34.03 -13.18 3.89
CA GLU A 12 -33.66 -11.77 4.07
C GLU A 12 -33.25 -11.51 5.53
N ASP A 13 -34.03 -11.98 6.48
CA ASP A 13 -33.73 -11.86 7.91
C ASP A 13 -32.39 -12.49 8.27
N LEU A 14 -32.08 -13.66 7.68
CA LEU A 14 -30.81 -14.33 7.89
C LEU A 14 -29.65 -13.54 7.30
N ARG A 15 -29.84 -12.95 6.11
CA ARG A 15 -28.83 -12.08 5.45
C ARG A 15 -28.54 -10.81 6.27
N ASP A 16 -29.59 -10.21 6.85
CA ASP A 16 -29.51 -8.90 7.49
C ASP A 16 -29.01 -8.95 8.94
N ARG A 17 -28.88 -10.14 9.53
CA ARG A 17 -28.30 -10.27 10.88
C ARG A 17 -26.86 -9.79 10.91
N THR A 18 -26.63 -8.69 11.62
CA THR A 18 -25.33 -8.02 11.70
C THR A 18 -24.60 -8.28 13.02
N VAL A 19 -25.11 -9.18 13.84
CA VAL A 19 -24.53 -9.50 15.16
C VAL A 19 -23.15 -10.14 14.98
N PRO A 20 -22.13 -9.69 15.71
CA PRO A 20 -20.82 -10.33 15.71
C PRO A 20 -20.93 -11.82 16.03
N THR A 21 -20.12 -12.64 15.38
CA THR A 21 -20.17 -14.09 15.49
C THR A 21 -18.76 -14.68 15.35
N SER A 22 -18.55 -15.88 15.88
CA SER A 22 -17.26 -16.54 15.74
C SER A 22 -16.93 -16.83 14.27
N HIS A 23 -15.65 -16.84 13.96
CA HIS A 23 -15.19 -17.10 12.58
C HIS A 23 -15.64 -18.48 12.05
N GLU A 24 -15.80 -19.46 12.93
CA GLU A 24 -16.28 -20.81 12.56
C GLU A 24 -17.71 -20.76 12.04
N LEU A 25 -18.56 -19.97 12.69
CA LEU A 25 -19.98 -19.82 12.30
C LEU A 25 -20.13 -18.86 11.12
N ALA A 26 -19.24 -17.89 10.97
CA ALA A 26 -19.31 -16.86 9.93
C ALA A 26 -18.84 -17.34 8.54
N GLY A 27 -18.16 -18.47 8.46
CA GLY A 27 -17.61 -19.03 7.22
C GLY A 27 -18.59 -19.94 6.48
N LEU A 28 -18.18 -21.18 6.25
CA LEU A 28 -18.97 -22.19 5.51
C LEU A 28 -20.34 -22.46 6.15
N VAL A 29 -20.45 -22.43 7.48
CA VAL A 29 -21.72 -22.67 8.18
C VAL A 29 -22.77 -21.63 7.78
N LEU A 30 -22.41 -20.34 7.85
CA LEU A 30 -23.33 -19.26 7.45
C LEU A 30 -23.68 -19.36 5.96
N SER A 31 -22.68 -19.60 5.10
CA SER A 31 -22.88 -19.70 3.64
C SER A 31 -23.82 -20.86 3.29
N SER A 32 -23.65 -22.01 3.94
CA SER A 32 -24.51 -23.18 3.78
C SER A 32 -25.96 -22.87 4.23
N ASN A 33 -26.11 -22.21 5.38
CA ASN A 33 -27.44 -21.83 5.90
C ASN A 33 -28.15 -20.84 4.96
N LEU A 34 -27.42 -19.84 4.46
CA LEU A 34 -27.94 -18.87 3.48
C LEU A 34 -28.38 -19.58 2.19
N THR A 35 -27.53 -20.47 1.68
CA THR A 35 -27.86 -21.23 0.45
C THR A 35 -29.09 -22.11 0.64
N SER A 36 -29.14 -22.86 1.77
CA SER A 36 -30.28 -23.74 2.07
C SER A 36 -31.58 -22.96 2.22
N SER A 37 -31.56 -21.81 2.88
CA SER A 37 -32.71 -20.94 3.05
C SER A 37 -33.23 -20.42 1.69
N LEU A 38 -32.31 -20.00 0.82
CA LEU A 38 -32.64 -19.54 -0.54
C LEU A 38 -33.19 -20.69 -1.38
N ASP A 39 -32.59 -21.88 -1.33
CA ASP A 39 -33.07 -23.05 -2.07
C ASP A 39 -34.53 -23.40 -1.68
N GLN A 40 -34.84 -23.38 -0.38
CA GLN A 40 -36.23 -23.64 0.09
C GLN A 40 -37.22 -22.62 -0.49
N ALA A 41 -36.82 -21.35 -0.55
CA ALA A 41 -37.65 -20.30 -1.12
C ALA A 41 -37.85 -20.50 -2.64
N LEU A 42 -36.77 -20.84 -3.36
CA LEU A 42 -36.83 -21.11 -4.81
C LEU A 42 -37.68 -22.32 -5.14
N VAL A 43 -37.58 -23.42 -4.36
CA VAL A 43 -38.42 -24.62 -4.52
C VAL A 43 -39.89 -24.23 -4.34
N SER A 44 -40.19 -23.42 -3.31
CA SER A 44 -41.56 -22.96 -3.06
C SER A 44 -42.10 -22.08 -4.19
N LEU A 45 -41.26 -21.17 -4.71
CA LEU A 45 -41.61 -20.29 -5.85
C LEU A 45 -41.96 -21.12 -7.09
N VAL A 46 -41.11 -22.10 -7.42
CA VAL A 46 -41.35 -22.98 -8.59
C VAL A 46 -42.65 -23.77 -8.39
N SER A 47 -42.90 -24.30 -7.19
CA SER A 47 -44.12 -25.03 -6.86
C SER A 47 -45.37 -24.16 -6.96
N GLU A 48 -45.32 -22.91 -6.49
CA GLU A 48 -46.42 -21.95 -6.56
C GLU A 48 -46.70 -21.47 -7.99
N ALA A 49 -45.64 -21.25 -8.78
CA ALA A 49 -45.76 -20.80 -10.18
C ALA A 49 -46.27 -21.92 -11.09
N GLY A 50 -45.87 -23.16 -10.82
CA GLY A 50 -46.24 -24.32 -11.61
C GLY A 50 -47.04 -25.33 -10.80
N SER A 51 -48.35 -25.17 -10.75
CA SER A 51 -49.22 -26.09 -9.98
C SER A 51 -49.36 -27.50 -10.60
N ARG A 52 -48.79 -27.73 -11.81
CA ARG A 52 -48.81 -29.04 -12.50
C ARG A 52 -47.54 -29.20 -13.35
N GLU A 53 -46.82 -30.31 -13.15
CA GLU A 53 -45.55 -30.60 -13.85
C GLU A 53 -45.66 -30.51 -15.37
N ASP A 54 -46.75 -30.96 -15.93
CA ASP A 54 -46.96 -30.99 -17.39
C ASP A 54 -47.26 -29.62 -18.02
N GLN A 55 -47.51 -28.59 -17.20
CA GLN A 55 -47.90 -27.26 -17.66
C GLN A 55 -46.82 -26.19 -17.44
N TYR A 56 -45.65 -26.54 -16.84
CA TYR A 56 -44.65 -25.57 -16.47
C TYR A 56 -43.27 -26.10 -16.87
N PRO A 57 -42.93 -26.08 -18.18
CA PRO A 57 -41.70 -26.68 -18.66
C PRO A 57 -40.53 -25.72 -18.48
N LEU A 58 -40.05 -25.58 -17.23
CA LEU A 58 -38.83 -24.86 -16.91
C LEU A 58 -38.08 -25.61 -15.81
N ALA A 59 -36.78 -25.34 -15.74
CA ALA A 59 -35.89 -25.81 -14.66
C ALA A 59 -35.07 -24.63 -14.15
N VAL A 60 -34.99 -24.50 -12.81
CA VAL A 60 -34.23 -23.44 -12.14
C VAL A 60 -32.94 -24.01 -11.61
N PHE A 61 -31.86 -23.36 -12.00
CA PHE A 61 -30.50 -23.65 -11.55
C PHE A 61 -29.93 -22.42 -10.83
N THR A 62 -29.16 -22.65 -9.81
CA THR A 62 -28.29 -21.62 -9.22
C THR A 62 -26.87 -21.81 -9.75
N HIS A 63 -26.12 -20.72 -9.90
CA HIS A 63 -24.72 -20.80 -10.35
C HIS A 63 -23.85 -19.82 -9.55
N GLY A 64 -22.59 -19.66 -9.91
CA GLY A 64 -21.68 -18.79 -9.21
C GLY A 64 -21.57 -19.16 -7.72
N SER A 65 -21.50 -18.18 -6.84
CA SER A 65 -21.42 -18.42 -5.39
C SER A 65 -22.69 -19.13 -4.85
N THR A 66 -23.85 -18.84 -5.44
CA THR A 66 -25.11 -19.48 -5.08
C THR A 66 -25.07 -20.98 -5.43
N GLY A 67 -24.60 -21.28 -6.65
CA GLY A 67 -24.52 -22.69 -7.13
C GLY A 67 -23.53 -23.51 -6.31
N ARG A 68 -22.41 -22.91 -5.91
CA ARG A 68 -21.37 -23.59 -5.13
C ARG A 68 -21.65 -23.69 -3.62
N GLY A 69 -22.77 -23.12 -3.14
CA GLY A 69 -23.09 -23.11 -1.70
C GLY A 69 -22.24 -22.11 -0.90
N GLU A 70 -21.71 -21.08 -1.57
CA GLU A 70 -20.81 -20.07 -1.00
C GLU A 70 -21.48 -18.70 -0.84
N GLN A 71 -22.80 -18.69 -0.69
CA GLN A 71 -23.58 -17.46 -0.55
C GLN A 71 -23.11 -16.66 0.67
N THR A 72 -22.84 -15.38 0.49
CA THR A 72 -22.55 -14.47 1.59
C THR A 72 -23.63 -13.40 1.69
N ARG A 73 -23.67 -12.66 2.79
CA ARG A 73 -24.76 -11.75 3.16
C ARG A 73 -25.28 -10.91 1.99
N PHE A 74 -24.39 -10.28 1.22
CA PHE A 74 -24.80 -9.38 0.14
C PHE A 74 -24.31 -9.85 -1.24
N SER A 75 -24.05 -11.16 -1.41
CA SER A 75 -23.84 -11.76 -2.73
C SER A 75 -25.10 -11.58 -3.59
N ASP A 76 -24.89 -11.36 -4.88
CA ASP A 76 -25.99 -11.44 -5.85
C ASP A 76 -26.56 -12.87 -5.84
N ILE A 77 -27.82 -13.02 -6.16
CA ILE A 77 -28.46 -14.31 -6.37
C ILE A 77 -28.32 -14.64 -7.85
N ASP A 78 -27.49 -15.62 -8.17
CA ASP A 78 -27.19 -15.98 -9.56
C ASP A 78 -28.10 -17.16 -9.97
N LEU A 79 -29.02 -16.88 -10.89
CA LEU A 79 -30.04 -17.85 -11.38
C LEU A 79 -29.89 -18.07 -12.88
N MET A 80 -29.97 -19.33 -13.29
CA MET A 80 -30.13 -19.74 -14.68
C MET A 80 -31.49 -20.49 -14.76
N ILE A 81 -32.37 -19.99 -15.59
CA ILE A 81 -33.70 -20.60 -15.81
C ILE A 81 -33.70 -21.14 -17.23
N ILE A 82 -33.83 -22.44 -17.36
CA ILE A 82 -33.93 -23.14 -18.66
C ILE A 82 -35.41 -23.37 -18.97
N VAL A 83 -35.86 -22.91 -20.14
CA VAL A 83 -37.25 -22.97 -20.60
C VAL A 83 -37.36 -23.73 -21.92
N GLY A 84 -38.59 -24.19 -22.19
CA GLY A 84 -38.89 -24.74 -23.50
C GLY A 84 -38.99 -23.66 -24.60
N UNK A 85 -38.79 -23.90 -25.71
CA UNK A 85 -38.84 -23.15 -26.80
C UNK A 85 -39.83 -22.13 -26.75
N GLY A 86 -39.60 -21.00 -26.81
CA GLY A 86 -40.46 -19.83 -26.87
C GLY A 86 -41.32 -19.58 -25.60
N GLN A 87 -40.81 -20.04 -24.46
CA GLN A 87 -41.54 -19.97 -23.19
C GLN A 87 -40.82 -19.10 -22.12
N GLU A 88 -40.00 -18.15 -22.55
CA GLU A 88 -39.22 -17.25 -21.67
C GLU A 88 -40.08 -16.50 -20.65
N GLN A 89 -41.32 -16.17 -21.00
CA GLN A 89 -42.26 -15.49 -20.12
C GLN A 89 -42.56 -16.27 -18.83
N LEU A 90 -42.35 -17.59 -18.81
CA LEU A 90 -42.57 -18.42 -17.61
C LEU A 90 -41.61 -18.06 -16.47
N ALA A 91 -40.42 -17.55 -16.79
CA ALA A 91 -39.43 -17.14 -15.81
C ALA A 91 -39.94 -16.01 -14.91
N SER A 92 -40.93 -15.20 -15.37
CA SER A 92 -41.47 -14.07 -14.60
C SER A 92 -42.09 -14.51 -13.27
N GLY A 93 -42.67 -15.73 -13.24
CA GLY A 93 -43.24 -16.29 -12.00
C GLY A 93 -42.19 -16.52 -10.90
N ILE A 94 -40.94 -16.68 -11.28
CA ILE A 94 -39.82 -16.85 -10.35
C ILE A 94 -39.14 -15.50 -10.06
N LEU A 95 -38.94 -14.68 -11.09
CA LEU A 95 -38.14 -13.47 -10.99
C LEU A 95 -38.86 -12.29 -10.30
N TYR A 96 -40.16 -12.10 -10.56
CA TYR A 96 -40.91 -10.98 -10.01
C TYR A 96 -40.96 -11.00 -8.46
N PRO A 97 -41.30 -12.15 -7.79
CA PRO A 97 -41.27 -12.16 -6.33
C PRO A 97 -39.91 -11.82 -5.72
N LEU A 98 -38.80 -12.21 -6.41
CA LEU A 98 -37.45 -11.89 -5.96
C LEU A 98 -37.12 -10.38 -6.12
N TRP A 99 -37.55 -9.79 -7.25
CA TRP A 99 -37.39 -8.34 -7.51
C TRP A 99 -38.24 -7.49 -6.56
N ASP A 100 -39.46 -7.96 -6.26
CA ASP A 100 -40.36 -7.28 -5.31
C ASP A 100 -39.73 -7.18 -3.90
N MET A 101 -38.85 -8.11 -3.55
CA MET A 101 -38.10 -8.12 -2.29
C MET A 101 -36.77 -7.32 -2.41
N ASN A 102 -36.53 -6.63 -3.53
CA ASN A 102 -35.32 -5.86 -3.79
C ASN A 102 -34.03 -6.69 -3.76
N PHE A 103 -34.08 -7.98 -4.06
CA PHE A 103 -32.88 -8.80 -4.18
C PHE A 103 -32.15 -8.43 -5.49
N LYS A 104 -30.82 -8.36 -5.41
CA LYS A 104 -29.97 -8.20 -6.58
C LYS A 104 -29.76 -9.57 -7.22
N ILE A 105 -30.26 -9.75 -8.47
CA ILE A 105 -30.29 -11.03 -9.17
C ILE A 105 -29.50 -10.94 -10.48
N GLY A 106 -28.59 -11.87 -10.60
CA GLY A 106 -28.00 -12.17 -11.91
C GLY A 106 -28.87 -13.22 -12.63
N UNK A 107 -29.67 -13.06 -13.53
CA UNK A 107 -30.54 -13.84 -14.11
C UNK A 107 -30.15 -14.10 -15.47
N SER A 108 -30.28 -15.26 -15.91
CA SER A 108 -30.32 -15.64 -17.31
C SER A 108 -31.47 -16.56 -17.57
N VAL A 109 -32.21 -16.35 -18.67
CA VAL A 109 -33.28 -17.21 -19.13
C VAL A 109 -32.87 -17.74 -20.50
N ARG A 110 -32.79 -19.06 -20.69
CA ARG A 110 -32.17 -19.69 -21.87
C ARG A 110 -32.97 -20.90 -22.33
N GLU A 111 -32.83 -21.19 -23.63
CA GLU A 111 -33.23 -22.49 -24.20
C GLU A 111 -31.98 -23.39 -24.28
N ILE A 112 -32.16 -24.71 -24.22
CA ILE A 112 -31.02 -25.67 -24.29
C ILE A 112 -30.20 -25.48 -25.57
N LYS A 113 -30.91 -25.20 -26.70
CA LYS A 113 -30.26 -25.04 -28.04
C LYS A 113 -29.21 -23.88 -28.06
N ASP A 114 -29.34 -22.88 -27.17
CA ASP A 114 -28.49 -21.72 -27.18
C ASP A 114 -27.25 -21.86 -26.27
N LEU A 115 -27.24 -22.88 -25.40
CA LEU A 115 -26.21 -23.08 -24.38
C LEU A 115 -24.79 -23.14 -24.98
N GLN A 116 -24.61 -23.90 -26.07
CA GLN A 116 -23.29 -24.04 -26.70
C GLN A 116 -22.77 -22.70 -27.19
N THR A 117 -23.58 -21.96 -27.95
CA THR A 117 -23.17 -20.68 -28.56
C THR A 117 -22.84 -19.65 -27.46
N GLU A 118 -23.65 -19.57 -26.44
CA GLU A 118 -23.45 -18.64 -25.33
C GLU A 118 -22.22 -19.01 -24.49
N THR A 119 -22.00 -20.31 -24.25
CA THR A 119 -20.83 -20.81 -23.51
C THR A 119 -19.52 -20.45 -24.22
N LEU A 120 -19.48 -20.60 -25.55
CA LEU A 120 -18.29 -20.29 -26.35
C LEU A 120 -18.11 -18.78 -26.54
N GLY A 121 -19.15 -17.98 -26.32
CA GLY A 121 -19.10 -16.53 -26.44
C GLY A 121 -18.53 -15.80 -25.21
N SER A 122 -18.45 -16.47 -24.05
CA SER A 122 -18.07 -15.81 -22.78
C SER A 122 -17.57 -16.81 -21.75
N ILE A 123 -16.39 -16.52 -21.20
CA ILE A 123 -15.81 -17.32 -20.12
C ILE A 123 -16.73 -17.28 -18.85
N GLU A 124 -17.41 -16.17 -18.62
CA GLU A 124 -18.37 -16.05 -17.50
C GLU A 124 -19.53 -17.02 -17.69
N THR A 125 -20.03 -17.16 -18.91
CA THR A 125 -21.10 -18.13 -19.23
C THR A 125 -20.58 -19.56 -19.06
N ALA A 126 -19.37 -19.86 -19.55
CA ALA A 126 -18.77 -21.18 -19.39
C ALA A 126 -18.63 -21.58 -17.93
N THR A 127 -18.10 -20.68 -17.09
CA THR A 127 -17.92 -20.95 -15.65
C THR A 127 -19.27 -21.01 -14.92
N SER A 128 -20.28 -20.22 -15.33
CA SER A 128 -21.64 -20.29 -14.81
C SER A 128 -22.26 -21.67 -15.10
N LEU A 129 -22.00 -22.20 -16.29
CA LEU A 129 -22.50 -23.52 -16.68
C LEU A 129 -21.84 -24.65 -15.86
N ILE A 130 -20.51 -24.52 -15.56
CA ILE A 130 -19.82 -25.47 -14.67
C ILE A 130 -20.44 -25.43 -13.26
N ASP A 131 -20.69 -24.24 -12.73
CA ASP A 131 -21.24 -24.04 -11.37
C ASP A 131 -22.75 -24.36 -11.29
N ALA A 132 -23.44 -24.56 -12.42
CA ALA A 132 -24.90 -24.72 -12.43
C ALA A 132 -25.35 -25.95 -11.63
N ARG A 133 -26.19 -25.69 -10.64
CA ARG A 133 -26.74 -26.69 -9.74
C ARG A 133 -28.26 -26.63 -9.81
N PHE A 134 -28.89 -27.74 -10.16
CA PHE A 134 -30.35 -27.84 -10.25
C PHE A 134 -30.99 -27.62 -8.85
N VAL A 135 -32.06 -26.82 -8.80
CA VAL A 135 -32.79 -26.51 -7.56
C VAL A 135 -34.20 -27.07 -7.64
N ALA A 136 -34.94 -26.78 -8.71
CA ALA A 136 -36.35 -27.21 -8.84
C ALA A 136 -36.84 -27.07 -10.28
N GLY A 137 -37.91 -27.75 -10.61
CA GLY A 137 -38.57 -27.66 -11.91
C GLY A 137 -38.66 -28.99 -12.63
N SER A 138 -38.71 -28.95 -13.96
CA SER A 138 -38.88 -30.13 -14.81
C SER A 138 -37.63 -31.02 -14.81
N GLU A 139 -37.80 -32.25 -14.39
CA GLU A 139 -36.71 -33.25 -14.41
C GLU A 139 -36.24 -33.55 -15.84
N SER A 140 -37.18 -33.56 -16.80
CA SER A 140 -36.79 -33.81 -18.22
C SER A 140 -35.88 -32.70 -18.76
N ILE A 141 -36.20 -31.43 -18.45
CA ILE A 141 -35.35 -30.29 -18.84
C ILE A 141 -33.98 -30.38 -18.13
N TRP A 142 -33.98 -30.76 -16.85
CA TRP A 142 -32.73 -30.96 -16.10
C TRP A 142 -31.83 -32.02 -16.77
N GLN A 143 -32.40 -33.18 -17.10
CA GLN A 143 -31.64 -34.26 -17.76
C GLN A 143 -31.12 -33.83 -19.13
N GLU A 144 -31.92 -33.12 -19.90
CA GLU A 144 -31.52 -32.58 -21.22
C GLU A 144 -30.38 -31.57 -21.07
N PHE A 145 -30.48 -30.68 -20.07
CA PHE A 145 -29.44 -29.72 -19.72
C PHE A 145 -28.13 -30.44 -19.36
N GLU A 146 -28.18 -31.47 -18.50
CA GLU A 146 -26.96 -32.21 -18.10
C GLU A 146 -26.27 -32.90 -19.28
N ASN A 147 -27.06 -33.45 -20.22
CA ASN A 147 -26.54 -34.08 -21.42
C ASN A 147 -25.84 -33.04 -22.31
N GLU A 148 -26.47 -31.89 -22.52
CA GLU A 148 -25.89 -30.80 -23.33
C GLU A 148 -24.64 -30.19 -22.65
N ARG A 149 -24.70 -29.99 -21.34
CA ARG A 149 -23.56 -29.51 -20.55
C ARG A 149 -22.34 -30.44 -20.73
N ARG A 150 -22.55 -31.74 -20.57
CA ARG A 150 -21.50 -32.77 -20.76
C ARG A 150 -20.93 -32.69 -22.18
N ARG A 151 -21.79 -32.63 -23.17
CA ARG A 151 -21.39 -32.56 -24.59
C ARG A 151 -20.50 -31.32 -24.87
N ILE A 152 -20.91 -30.18 -24.34
CA ILE A 152 -20.16 -28.93 -24.49
C ILE A 152 -18.73 -29.07 -23.92
N PHE A 153 -18.62 -29.56 -22.68
CA PHE A 153 -17.32 -29.62 -22.01
C PHE A 153 -16.44 -30.75 -22.52
N GLU A 154 -16.99 -31.86 -23.03
CA GLU A 154 -16.22 -32.89 -23.74
C GLU A 154 -15.63 -32.34 -25.04
N SER A 155 -16.36 -31.45 -25.72
CA SER A 155 -15.92 -30.90 -27.01
C SER A 155 -14.99 -29.67 -26.87
N TYR A 156 -15.26 -28.77 -25.91
CA TYR A 156 -14.62 -27.44 -25.84
C TYR A 156 -13.91 -27.18 -24.52
N GLY A 157 -13.89 -28.13 -23.60
CA GLY A 157 -13.27 -27.97 -22.28
C GLY A 157 -11.80 -27.57 -22.34
N GLY A 158 -11.06 -28.06 -23.34
CA GLY A 158 -9.65 -27.71 -23.54
C GLY A 158 -9.43 -26.23 -23.84
N GLU A 159 -10.31 -25.62 -24.64
CA GLU A 159 -10.25 -24.18 -24.98
C GLU A 159 -10.59 -23.33 -23.75
N ILE A 160 -11.58 -23.77 -22.97
CA ILE A 160 -12.01 -23.10 -21.74
C ILE A 160 -10.88 -23.15 -20.69
N ARG A 161 -10.21 -24.32 -20.54
CA ARG A 161 -9.04 -24.48 -19.65
C ARG A 161 -7.92 -23.48 -20.03
N ALA A 162 -7.62 -23.37 -21.32
CA ALA A 162 -6.58 -22.46 -21.82
C ALA A 162 -6.95 -20.99 -21.51
N GLU A 163 -8.21 -20.62 -21.66
CA GLU A 163 -8.67 -19.24 -21.35
C GLU A 163 -8.56 -18.93 -19.84
N LEU A 164 -8.93 -19.89 -18.98
CA LEU A 164 -8.78 -19.74 -17.54
C LEU A 164 -7.29 -19.56 -17.15
N ALA A 165 -6.40 -20.32 -17.80
CA ALA A 165 -4.96 -20.20 -17.58
C ALA A 165 -4.45 -18.80 -18.01
N ARG A 166 -4.88 -18.31 -19.18
CA ARG A 166 -4.53 -16.96 -19.67
C ARG A 166 -5.02 -15.87 -18.69
N SER A 167 -6.22 -16.03 -18.19
CA SER A 167 -6.81 -15.09 -17.21
C SER A 167 -5.97 -14.99 -15.93
N TYR A 168 -5.48 -16.13 -15.49
CA TYR A 168 -4.60 -16.15 -14.32
C TYR A 168 -3.27 -15.42 -14.60
N UNK A 169 -2.73 -15.59 -15.79
CA UNK A 169 -1.63 -15.02 -16.19
C UNK A 169 -1.69 -13.59 -16.20
N UNK A 170 -2.63 -13.04 -16.54
CA UNK A 170 -2.90 -11.76 -16.56
C UNK A 170 -3.01 -11.21 -15.25
N GLN A 171 -3.64 -11.88 -14.26
CA GLN A 171 -3.75 -11.52 -12.84
C GLN A 171 -2.39 -11.44 -12.17
N CYS A 172 -1.49 -12.36 -12.46
CA CYS A 172 -0.15 -12.37 -11.88
C CYS A 172 0.68 -11.14 -12.30
N GLU A 173 0.51 -10.67 -13.48
CA GLU A 173 1.15 -9.42 -13.95
C GLU A 173 0.63 -8.16 -13.21
N UNK A 174 -0.47 -8.31 -13.02
CA UNK A 174 -1.13 -7.30 -12.42
C UNK A 174 -0.92 -7.20 -11.00
N GLN A 175 -0.81 -8.28 -10.33
CA GLN A 175 -0.58 -8.44 -8.89
C GLN A 175 0.58 -9.44 -8.67
N PRO A 176 1.81 -9.03 -8.92
CA PRO A 176 2.92 -10.00 -8.87
C PRO A 176 3.14 -10.56 -7.47
N TRP A 177 2.92 -9.78 -6.43
CA TRP A 177 3.18 -10.19 -5.05
C TRP A 177 2.02 -9.83 -4.13
N GLN A 178 1.96 -10.52 -2.98
CA GLN A 178 0.90 -10.27 -1.98
C GLN A 178 1.01 -8.87 -1.40
N THR A 179 -0.12 -8.16 -1.33
CA THR A 179 -0.23 -6.82 -0.75
C THR A 179 -0.98 -6.86 0.59
N LEU A 180 -0.89 -5.80 1.38
CA LEU A 180 -1.60 -5.66 2.66
C LEU A 180 -3.09 -5.35 2.46
N ALA A 181 -3.42 -4.60 1.41
CA ALA A 181 -4.81 -4.34 1.02
C ALA A 181 -5.22 -5.42 0.02
N ILE A 182 -5.98 -6.42 0.47
CA ILE A 182 -6.31 -7.59 -0.34
C ILE A 182 -7.78 -7.62 -0.74
N ASP A 183 -8.03 -7.84 -2.04
CA ASP A 183 -9.38 -8.19 -2.54
C ASP A 183 -9.58 -9.69 -2.31
N ILE A 184 -10.37 -10.03 -1.30
CA ILE A 184 -10.61 -11.43 -0.91
C ILE A 184 -11.46 -12.19 -1.93
N LYS A 185 -12.16 -11.49 -2.83
CA LYS A 185 -12.91 -12.12 -3.92
C LYS A 185 -12.04 -12.34 -5.16
N SER A 186 -11.44 -11.26 -5.69
CA SER A 186 -10.77 -11.26 -6.99
C SER A 186 -9.25 -11.22 -6.91
N GLY A 187 -8.64 -10.99 -5.74
CA GLY A 187 -7.19 -11.00 -5.56
C GLY A 187 -6.61 -12.40 -5.72
N ARG A 188 -5.30 -12.48 -6.00
CA ARG A 188 -4.59 -13.76 -6.14
C ARG A 188 -4.74 -14.58 -4.85
N GLY A 189 -5.13 -15.84 -5.00
CA GLY A 189 -5.39 -16.74 -3.88
C GLY A 189 -6.73 -16.51 -3.20
N GLY A 190 -7.57 -15.61 -3.71
CA GLY A 190 -8.91 -15.32 -3.15
C GLY A 190 -9.98 -16.29 -3.63
N LEU A 191 -11.25 -15.93 -3.40
CA LEU A 191 -12.41 -16.79 -3.72
C LEU A 191 -12.48 -17.14 -5.22
N ARG A 192 -12.09 -16.22 -6.12
CA ARG A 192 -12.05 -16.48 -7.57
C ARG A 192 -10.98 -17.54 -7.89
N SER A 193 -9.84 -17.52 -7.22
CA SER A 193 -8.78 -18.53 -7.40
C SER A 193 -9.28 -19.92 -6.98
N LEU A 194 -10.00 -20.02 -5.86
CA LEU A 194 -10.63 -21.27 -5.42
C LEU A 194 -11.65 -21.78 -6.46
N SER A 195 -12.46 -20.87 -7.00
CA SER A 195 -13.42 -21.21 -8.07
C SER A 195 -12.69 -21.73 -9.30
N THR A 196 -11.59 -21.07 -9.70
CA THR A 196 -10.80 -21.46 -10.88
C THR A 196 -10.21 -22.87 -10.69
N ILE A 197 -9.68 -23.20 -9.50
CA ILE A 197 -9.17 -24.55 -9.19
C ILE A 197 -10.31 -25.60 -9.42
N ARG A 198 -11.50 -25.34 -8.92
CA ARG A 198 -12.66 -26.23 -9.09
C ARG A 198 -13.09 -26.35 -10.55
N TRP A 199 -13.11 -25.22 -11.28
CA TRP A 199 -13.46 -25.24 -12.71
C TRP A 199 -12.43 -26.06 -13.51
N LEU A 200 -11.14 -25.87 -13.25
CA LEU A 200 -10.07 -26.66 -13.91
C LEU A 200 -10.20 -28.14 -13.60
N ASN A 201 -10.47 -28.49 -12.33
CA ASN A 201 -10.68 -29.89 -11.91
C ASN A 201 -11.92 -30.50 -12.60
N TYR A 202 -13.04 -29.76 -12.66
CA TYR A 202 -14.25 -30.20 -13.37
C TYR A 202 -13.95 -30.49 -14.85
N LEU A 203 -13.26 -29.57 -15.50
CA LEU A 203 -12.91 -29.71 -16.93
C LEU A 203 -11.95 -30.89 -17.15
N GLU A 204 -11.01 -31.13 -16.23
CA GLU A 204 -10.08 -32.25 -16.30
C GLU A 204 -10.83 -33.59 -16.19
N ILE A 205 -11.75 -33.71 -15.24
CA ILE A 205 -12.61 -34.90 -15.09
C ILE A 205 -13.43 -35.10 -16.36
N SER A 206 -13.99 -34.05 -16.93
CA SER A 206 -14.78 -34.09 -18.19
C SER A 206 -13.94 -34.52 -19.39
N LEU A 207 -12.71 -34.13 -19.44
CA LEU A 207 -11.77 -34.45 -20.58
C LEU A 207 -11.04 -35.76 -20.39
N UNK A 208 -10.61 -35.80 -19.14
CA UNK A 208 -9.79 -36.80 -18.98
C UNK A 208 -10.32 -37.89 -18.27
N GLY A 209 -11.35 -37.93 -17.71
CA GLY A 209 -11.99 -38.93 -16.85
C GLY A 209 -11.19 -39.27 -15.58
N VAL A 210 -10.13 -38.53 -15.29
CA VAL A 210 -9.24 -38.78 -14.15
C VAL A 210 -9.41 -37.64 -13.13
N ASN A 211 -9.59 -37.97 -11.87
CA ASN A 211 -9.57 -37.02 -10.76
C ASN A 211 -8.08 -36.79 -10.41
N SER A 212 -7.55 -35.60 -10.64
CA SER A 212 -6.17 -35.29 -10.25
C SER A 212 -6.04 -35.31 -8.71
N ALA A 213 -5.13 -36.11 -8.22
CA ALA A 213 -4.89 -36.30 -6.79
C ALA A 213 -4.19 -35.07 -6.12
N LEU A 214 -4.06 -33.96 -6.86
CA LEU A 214 -3.27 -32.81 -6.42
C LEU A 214 -4.02 -31.82 -5.52
N VAL A 215 -5.35 -32.00 -5.38
CA VAL A 215 -6.15 -31.06 -4.59
C VAL A 215 -6.26 -31.56 -3.14
N ASN A 216 -5.51 -30.95 -2.23
CA ASN A 216 -5.73 -31.16 -0.80
C ASN A 216 -7.04 -30.45 -0.42
N GLU A 217 -8.14 -31.20 -0.45
CA GLU A 217 -9.49 -30.69 -0.19
C GLU A 217 -9.63 -30.01 1.18
N GLU A 218 -8.92 -30.52 2.18
CA GLU A 218 -8.92 -29.95 3.52
C GLU A 218 -8.25 -28.55 3.55
N UNK A 219 -7.25 -28.34 2.82
CA UNK A 219 -6.61 -27.18 2.70
C UNK A 219 -7.32 -26.14 2.08
N LEU A 220 -7.88 -26.55 1.14
CA LEU A 220 -8.72 -25.60 0.40
C LEU A 220 -10.03 -25.29 1.15
N GLY A 221 -10.58 -26.25 1.86
CA GLY A 221 -11.78 -26.06 2.69
C GLY A 221 -11.55 -25.04 3.80
N ASP A 222 -10.43 -25.13 4.49
CA ASP A 222 -10.04 -24.15 5.53
C ASP A 222 -9.85 -22.76 4.93
N ALA A 223 -9.18 -22.67 3.78
CA ALA A 223 -8.97 -21.39 3.09
C ALA A 223 -10.31 -20.77 2.68
N LEU A 224 -11.20 -21.59 2.12
CA LEU A 224 -12.55 -21.16 1.74
C LEU A 224 -13.33 -20.60 2.96
N SER A 225 -13.30 -21.33 4.07
CA SER A 225 -14.01 -20.91 5.30
C SER A 225 -13.47 -19.57 5.82
N ARG A 226 -12.15 -19.37 5.81
CA ARG A 226 -11.51 -18.11 6.25
C ARG A 226 -11.89 -16.94 5.34
N LEU A 227 -11.86 -17.16 4.03
CA LEU A 227 -12.23 -16.13 3.05
C LEU A 227 -13.70 -15.75 3.15
N LEU A 228 -14.61 -16.76 3.31
CA LEU A 228 -16.04 -16.51 3.46
C LEU A 228 -16.34 -15.79 4.78
N SER A 229 -15.71 -16.18 5.91
CA SER A 229 -15.93 -15.49 7.19
C SER A 229 -15.43 -14.04 7.12
N THR A 230 -14.28 -13.79 6.51
CA THR A 230 -13.77 -12.42 6.29
C THR A 230 -14.74 -11.61 5.42
N ARG A 231 -15.25 -12.21 4.34
CA ARG A 231 -16.21 -11.56 3.44
C ARG A 231 -17.50 -11.20 4.16
N ASN A 232 -18.02 -12.13 4.97
CA ASN A 232 -19.24 -11.90 5.76
C ASN A 232 -19.04 -10.78 6.80
N ALA A 233 -17.86 -10.72 7.43
CA ALA A 233 -17.49 -9.62 8.34
C ALA A 233 -17.44 -8.28 7.59
N LEU A 234 -16.80 -8.24 6.43
CA LEU A 234 -16.73 -7.02 5.60
C LEU A 234 -18.13 -6.57 5.16
N HIS A 235 -19.00 -7.51 4.77
CA HIS A 235 -20.40 -7.23 4.44
C HIS A 235 -21.15 -6.62 5.64
N ALA A 236 -20.95 -7.16 6.84
CA ALA A 236 -21.59 -6.66 8.07
C ALA A 236 -21.08 -5.25 8.42
N ILE A 237 -19.79 -4.98 8.22
CA ILE A 237 -19.15 -3.71 8.56
C ILE A 237 -19.54 -2.60 7.56
N HIS A 238 -19.54 -2.90 6.25
CA HIS A 238 -19.73 -1.91 5.20
C HIS A 238 -21.17 -1.75 4.71
N GLY A 239 -22.01 -2.76 4.91
CA GLY A 239 -23.41 -2.76 4.46
C GLY A 239 -23.56 -2.98 2.93
N LYS A 240 -24.79 -2.90 2.47
CA LYS A 240 -25.18 -3.27 1.10
C LYS A 240 -24.61 -2.39 -0.02
N GLN A 241 -24.28 -1.13 0.27
CA GLN A 241 -24.00 -0.12 -0.77
C GLN A 241 -22.50 0.16 -0.99
N SER A 242 -21.60 -0.46 -0.24
CA SER A 242 -20.17 -0.16 -0.36
C SER A 242 -19.54 -0.78 -1.62
N ARG A 243 -18.78 0.01 -2.37
CA ARG A 243 -17.97 -0.46 -3.51
C ARG A 243 -16.75 -1.27 -3.05
N THR A 244 -16.36 -1.14 -1.78
CA THR A 244 -15.14 -1.77 -1.23
C THR A 244 -15.46 -3.02 -0.40
N VAL A 245 -16.62 -3.62 -0.58
CA VAL A 245 -17.14 -4.73 0.24
C VAL A 245 -16.27 -6.01 0.21
N ASN A 246 -15.39 -6.17 -0.76
CA ASN A 246 -14.48 -7.32 -0.84
C ASN A 246 -13.04 -6.97 -0.47
N LEU A 247 -12.74 -5.71 -0.16
CA LEU A 247 -11.38 -5.25 0.12
C LEU A 247 -11.11 -5.28 1.63
N LEU A 248 -10.23 -6.18 2.06
CA LEU A 248 -9.68 -6.18 3.42
C LEU A 248 -8.51 -5.20 3.45
N HIS A 249 -8.80 -3.96 3.79
CA HIS A 249 -7.79 -2.93 4.00
C HIS A 249 -7.21 -3.09 5.42
N PRO A 250 -5.94 -2.82 5.66
CA PRO A 250 -5.35 -2.89 7.02
C PRO A 250 -6.15 -2.14 8.08
N ASP A 251 -6.71 -1.00 7.77
CA ASP A 251 -7.58 -0.24 8.68
C ASP A 251 -8.91 -0.92 9.02
N UNK A 252 -9.30 -1.91 8.32
CA UNK A 252 -10.41 -2.60 8.51
C UNK A 252 -10.20 -3.75 9.27
N ALA A 253 -8.95 -4.13 9.48
CA ALA A 253 -8.57 -5.39 10.14
C ALA A 253 -9.04 -5.48 11.59
N GLN A 254 -8.89 -4.41 12.34
CA GLN A 254 -9.37 -4.40 13.74
C GLN A 254 -10.87 -4.68 13.82
N ARG A 255 -11.67 -4.00 13.02
CA ARG A 255 -13.13 -4.15 13.00
C ARG A 255 -13.54 -5.56 12.56
N VAL A 256 -12.82 -6.14 11.60
CA VAL A 256 -13.04 -7.53 11.16
C VAL A 256 -12.71 -8.50 12.29
N GLY A 257 -11.59 -8.30 12.98
CA GLY A 257 -11.19 -9.11 14.13
C GLY A 257 -12.22 -9.04 15.25
N ASP A 258 -12.70 -7.84 15.58
CA ASP A 258 -13.74 -7.62 16.59
C ASP A 258 -15.04 -8.32 16.21
N TRP A 259 -15.44 -8.25 14.92
CA TRP A 259 -16.68 -8.89 14.43
C TRP A 259 -16.58 -10.41 14.46
N LEU A 260 -15.39 -10.96 14.18
CA LEU A 260 -15.14 -12.43 14.16
C LEU A 260 -14.69 -12.97 15.52
N ASP A 261 -14.52 -12.12 16.54
CA ASP A 261 -14.01 -12.49 17.87
C ASP A 261 -12.63 -13.16 17.78
N VAL A 262 -11.71 -12.54 17.00
CA VAL A 262 -10.33 -13.03 16.80
C VAL A 262 -9.33 -11.90 16.89
N ASP A 263 -8.07 -12.23 17.22
CA ASP A 263 -6.98 -11.25 17.16
C ASP A 263 -6.76 -10.81 15.69
N PRO A 264 -6.84 -9.52 15.40
CA PRO A 264 -6.81 -9.04 14.00
C PRO A 264 -5.48 -9.34 13.28
N VAL A 265 -4.34 -9.27 13.96
CA VAL A 265 -3.03 -9.56 13.35
C VAL A 265 -2.92 -11.05 13.01
N ARG A 266 -3.33 -11.92 13.93
CA ARG A 266 -3.34 -13.37 13.72
C ARG A 266 -4.30 -13.75 12.59
N TRP A 267 -5.46 -13.10 12.55
CA TRP A 267 -6.45 -13.36 11.50
C TRP A 267 -5.89 -12.95 10.12
N GLN A 268 -5.31 -11.79 10.03
CA GLN A 268 -4.65 -11.37 8.79
C GLN A 268 -3.55 -12.36 8.36
N UNK A 269 -2.87 -12.72 9.08
CA UNK A 269 -1.85 -13.62 8.86
C UNK A 269 -2.34 -14.83 8.31
N SER A 270 -3.33 -15.35 9.05
CA SER A 270 -3.99 -16.58 8.56
C SER A 270 -4.66 -16.42 7.18
N UNK A 271 -5.10 -15.22 6.74
CA UNK A 271 -5.64 -15.02 5.60
C UNK A 271 -4.73 -15.06 4.54
N PHE A 272 -3.63 -14.33 4.87
CA PHE A 272 -2.57 -14.25 3.87
C PHE A 272 -1.98 -15.65 3.57
N THR A 273 -1.71 -16.43 4.60
CA THR A 273 -1.23 -17.82 4.46
C THR A 273 -2.20 -18.67 3.64
N ALA A 274 -3.48 -18.57 3.92
CA ALA A 274 -4.51 -19.31 3.17
C ALA A 274 -4.50 -18.93 1.69
N MET A 275 -4.43 -17.63 1.39
CA MET A 275 -4.37 -17.14 0.00
C MET A 275 -3.11 -17.61 -0.72
N ARG A 276 -1.96 -17.64 -0.03
CA ARG A 276 -0.70 -18.18 -0.59
C ARG A 276 -0.84 -19.66 -0.95
N SER A 277 -1.50 -20.44 -0.08
CA SER A 277 -1.73 -21.88 -0.31
C SER A 277 -2.65 -22.09 -1.53
N VAL A 278 -3.72 -21.29 -1.63
CA VAL A 278 -4.64 -21.34 -2.79
C VAL A 278 -3.91 -20.98 -4.08
N ASP A 279 -3.11 -19.91 -4.07
CA ASP A 279 -2.36 -19.48 -5.25
C ASP A 279 -1.35 -20.55 -5.68
N LYS A 280 -0.67 -21.19 -4.72
CA LYS A 280 0.27 -22.30 -4.99
C LYS A 280 -0.44 -23.44 -5.72
N VAL A 281 -1.61 -23.89 -5.23
CA VAL A 281 -2.39 -24.96 -5.85
C VAL A 281 -2.83 -24.56 -7.27
N LEU A 282 -3.36 -23.33 -7.42
CA LEU A 282 -3.81 -22.85 -8.75
C LEU A 282 -2.64 -22.81 -9.75
N ARG A 283 -1.48 -22.29 -9.30
CA ARG A 283 -0.27 -22.22 -10.14
C ARG A 283 0.17 -23.60 -10.58
N GLN A 284 0.16 -24.60 -9.67
CA GLN A 284 0.49 -25.99 -10.00
C GLN A 284 -0.50 -26.56 -11.03
N SER A 285 -1.80 -26.36 -10.84
CA SER A 285 -2.84 -26.83 -11.78
C SER A 285 -2.66 -26.25 -13.18
N ILE A 286 -2.29 -24.96 -13.26
CA ILE A 286 -2.06 -24.28 -14.55
C ILE A 286 -0.77 -24.77 -15.20
N HIS A 287 0.30 -24.99 -14.45
CA HIS A 287 1.57 -25.50 -14.97
C HIS A 287 1.42 -26.89 -15.61
N GLU A 288 0.54 -27.72 -15.07
CA GLU A 288 0.23 -29.05 -15.65
C GLU A 288 -0.52 -28.94 -16.99
N ILE A 289 -1.32 -27.88 -17.19
CA ILE A 289 -2.05 -27.62 -18.43
C ILE A 289 -1.08 -27.20 -19.53
N ASP A 290 -0.06 -26.44 -19.24
CA ASP A 290 0.86 -25.84 -20.22
C ASP A 290 2.31 -25.84 -19.71
N UNK A 291 2.72 -26.72 -19.81
CA UNK A 291 3.99 -27.00 -19.42
C UNK A 291 5.03 -26.28 -20.09
N GLY A 292 4.73 -25.83 -21.18
CA GLY A 292 5.69 -25.02 -21.95
C GLY A 292 5.55 -23.51 -21.68
N ALA A 293 4.51 -23.08 -20.98
CA ALA A 293 4.27 -21.67 -20.78
C ALA A 293 5.03 -21.12 -19.57
N UNK A 294 6.03 -20.74 -19.73
CA UNK A 294 6.55 -20.21 -19.00
C UNK A 294 6.26 -19.00 -18.94
N TYR A 295 5.15 -18.66 -18.52
CA TYR A 295 4.58 -17.35 -18.28
C TYR A 295 5.46 -16.46 -17.38
N TRP A 296 6.47 -17.08 -16.80
CA TRP A 296 7.28 -16.51 -15.73
C TRP A 296 8.72 -16.18 -16.16
N THR A 297 9.09 -16.47 -17.41
CA THR A 297 10.48 -16.34 -17.88
C THR A 297 10.72 -15.17 -18.82
N SER A 298 9.76 -14.26 -18.96
CA SER A 298 9.90 -13.11 -19.88
C SER A 298 10.86 -12.02 -19.35
N HIS A 299 11.20 -12.04 -18.07
CA HIS A 299 12.16 -11.11 -17.50
C HIS A 299 13.49 -11.83 -17.25
N GLU A 300 14.58 -11.27 -17.75
CA GLU A 300 15.94 -11.74 -17.38
C GLU A 300 16.07 -11.68 -15.87
N LEU A 301 16.53 -12.80 -15.27
CA LEU A 301 16.79 -12.84 -13.84
C LEU A 301 17.96 -11.90 -13.52
N LEU A 302 17.81 -11.07 -12.51
CA LEU A 302 18.88 -10.19 -12.07
C LEU A 302 20.06 -11.04 -11.60
N PRO A 303 21.31 -10.64 -11.93
CA PRO A 303 22.47 -11.44 -11.60
C PRO A 303 22.67 -11.60 -10.10
N SER A 304 23.26 -12.70 -9.73
CA SER A 304 23.72 -12.94 -8.35
C SER A 304 24.84 -11.97 -7.99
N VAL A 305 24.86 -11.48 -6.78
CA VAL A 305 25.85 -10.51 -6.32
C VAL A 305 26.76 -11.16 -5.27
N GLY A 306 28.05 -11.34 -5.63
CA GLY A 306 29.11 -11.63 -4.67
C GLY A 306 29.24 -13.06 -4.18
N ILE A 307 28.75 -14.04 -4.98
CA ILE A 307 28.99 -15.46 -4.66
C ILE A 307 30.47 -15.78 -4.89
N UNK A 308 30.96 -16.16 -3.89
CA UNK A 308 32.29 -16.42 -3.93
C UNK A 308 32.57 -17.70 -4.59
N ASP A 309 33.81 -17.98 -4.97
CA ASP A 309 34.23 -19.19 -5.68
C ASP A 309 34.24 -20.47 -4.80
N ASP A 310 34.02 -20.36 -3.51
CA ASP A 310 34.00 -21.49 -2.55
C ASP A 310 32.55 -21.93 -2.27
N ASP A 311 32.11 -22.89 -3.06
CA ASP A 311 30.75 -23.47 -2.97
C ASP A 311 30.36 -24.09 -1.62
N UNK A 312 31.13 -24.12 -0.87
CA UNK A 312 30.87 -24.83 0.27
C UNK A 312 30.79 -24.05 1.52
N SER A 313 31.05 -23.02 1.33
CA SER A 313 31.02 -22.19 2.55
C SER A 313 29.57 -21.97 3.03
N ARG A 314 29.40 -21.82 4.34
CA ARG A 314 28.07 -21.51 4.93
C ARG A 314 27.55 -20.15 4.44
N LEU A 315 28.46 -19.20 4.18
CA LEU A 315 28.08 -17.90 3.59
C LEU A 315 27.45 -18.10 2.20
N ASN A 316 28.04 -18.94 1.36
CA ASN A 316 27.48 -19.21 0.03
C ASN A 316 26.10 -19.89 0.11
N VAL A 317 25.89 -20.77 1.08
CA VAL A 317 24.56 -21.36 1.34
C VAL A 317 23.55 -20.26 1.67
N PHE A 318 23.94 -19.28 2.46
CA PHE A 318 23.10 -18.15 2.84
C PHE A 318 22.78 -17.27 1.62
N LEU A 319 23.78 -16.91 0.86
CA LEU A 319 23.61 -16.08 -0.36
C LEU A 319 22.80 -16.81 -1.45
N UNK A 320 22.89 -17.93 -1.62
CA UNK A 320 22.18 -18.71 -2.45
C UNK A 320 20.81 -18.77 -2.09
N GLY A 321 20.51 -18.90 -0.74
CA GLY A 321 19.15 -18.83 -0.22
C GLY A 321 18.46 -17.50 -0.55
N ILE A 322 19.16 -16.42 -0.30
CA ILE A 322 18.68 -15.06 -0.62
C ILE A 322 18.39 -14.93 -2.13
N ASP A 323 19.26 -15.45 -2.98
CA ASP A 323 19.07 -15.42 -4.44
C ASP A 323 17.81 -16.18 -4.86
N ARG A 324 17.57 -17.37 -4.30
CA ARG A 324 16.34 -18.14 -4.60
C ARG A 324 15.07 -17.36 -4.26
N ILE A 325 15.10 -16.58 -3.17
CA ILE A 325 13.95 -15.74 -2.78
C ILE A 325 13.64 -14.72 -3.90
N THR A 326 14.66 -14.02 -4.38
CA THR A 326 14.46 -13.00 -5.42
C THR A 326 14.08 -13.61 -6.78
N GLU A 327 14.64 -14.78 -7.12
CA GLU A 327 14.23 -15.52 -8.33
C GLU A 327 12.75 -15.90 -8.28
N ARG A 328 12.28 -16.44 -7.17
CA ARG A 328 10.86 -16.81 -7.00
C ARG A 328 9.96 -15.58 -7.17
N MET A 329 10.35 -14.45 -6.60
CA MET A 329 9.60 -13.19 -6.76
C MET A 329 9.60 -12.72 -8.23
N GLN A 330 10.74 -12.80 -8.92
CA GLN A 330 10.83 -12.44 -10.34
C GLN A 330 10.00 -13.38 -11.23
N ARG A 331 9.82 -14.63 -10.81
CA ARG A 331 8.94 -15.61 -11.47
C ARG A 331 7.46 -15.44 -11.07
N GLY A 332 7.11 -14.37 -10.38
CA GLY A 332 5.73 -14.04 -10.03
C GLY A 332 5.12 -14.91 -8.93
N GLU A 333 5.93 -15.53 -8.06
CA GLU A 333 5.40 -16.27 -6.91
C GLU A 333 4.92 -15.29 -5.84
N LEU A 334 3.78 -15.59 -5.30
CA LEU A 334 3.11 -14.72 -4.30
C LEU A 334 3.94 -14.60 -3.01
N UNK A 335 4.64 -15.51 -2.60
CA UNK A 335 5.34 -15.61 -1.51
C UNK A 335 6.68 -15.75 -1.88
N PRO A 336 7.44 -15.17 -1.03
CA PRO A 336 8.86 -15.31 -1.32
C PRO A 336 9.45 -16.69 -1.02
N LEU A 337 8.95 -17.38 -0.04
CA LEU A 337 9.43 -18.72 0.32
C LEU A 337 8.27 -19.64 0.70
N PRO A 338 8.28 -20.91 0.23
CA PRO A 338 7.32 -21.89 0.68
C PRO A 338 7.61 -22.35 2.11
N VAL A 339 6.62 -22.93 2.76
CA VAL A 339 6.71 -23.44 4.14
C VAL A 339 7.76 -24.57 4.27
N ASP A 340 7.92 -25.33 3.20
CA ASP A 340 8.76 -26.53 3.14
C ASP A 340 10.18 -26.27 2.61
N ASP A 341 10.64 -25.04 2.56
CA ASP A 341 11.98 -24.70 2.08
C ASP A 341 13.02 -24.98 3.17
N SER A 342 14.02 -25.80 2.84
CA SER A 342 15.11 -26.19 3.76
C SER A 342 15.91 -24.99 4.27
N PHE A 343 15.97 -23.90 3.51
CA PHE A 343 16.64 -22.65 3.93
C PHE A 343 15.98 -22.09 5.20
N LEU A 344 14.66 -22.21 5.31
CA LEU A 344 13.92 -21.70 6.49
C LEU A 344 14.22 -22.52 7.76
N GLU A 345 14.59 -23.81 7.62
CA GLU A 345 15.01 -24.64 8.76
C GLU A 345 16.28 -24.09 9.41
N GLU A 346 17.16 -23.49 8.59
CA GLU A 346 18.40 -22.86 9.06
C GLU A 346 18.18 -21.42 9.53
N LEU A 347 16.98 -20.82 9.27
CA LEU A 347 16.68 -19.43 9.60
C LEU A 347 15.33 -19.32 10.35
N PRO A 348 15.24 -19.90 11.56
CA PRO A 348 13.98 -19.87 12.32
C PRO A 348 13.52 -18.45 12.68
N GLU A 349 14.42 -17.49 12.66
CA GLU A 349 14.11 -16.07 12.90
C GLU A 349 13.16 -15.48 11.85
N TRP A 350 13.05 -16.11 10.68
CA TRP A 350 12.14 -15.66 9.62
C TRP A 350 10.68 -16.00 9.91
N GLU A 351 10.41 -17.07 10.65
CA GLU A 351 9.05 -17.59 10.86
C GLU A 351 8.07 -16.54 11.40
N PRO A 352 8.42 -15.70 12.40
CA PRO A 352 7.48 -14.65 12.85
C PRO A 352 7.15 -13.58 11.82
N LEU A 353 7.93 -13.45 10.74
CA LEU A 353 7.69 -12.48 9.67
C LEU A 353 6.75 -12.99 8.59
N ARG A 354 6.59 -14.31 8.51
CA ARG A 354 5.87 -14.98 7.42
C ARG A 354 4.40 -14.49 7.38
N ALA A 355 3.99 -13.96 6.23
CA ALA A 355 2.63 -13.48 5.97
C ALA A 355 2.15 -12.44 7.00
N ARG A 356 3.08 -11.81 7.73
CA ARG A 356 2.73 -10.90 8.82
C ARG A 356 2.45 -9.49 8.30
N PRO A 357 1.31 -8.89 8.64
CA PRO A 357 1.04 -7.50 8.26
C PRO A 357 1.94 -6.52 9.02
N HIS A 358 2.30 -5.41 8.38
CA HIS A 358 2.91 -4.27 9.06
C HIS A 358 1.87 -3.58 9.95
N ARG A 359 2.31 -3.04 11.08
CA ARG A 359 1.45 -2.22 11.95
C ARG A 359 1.30 -0.79 11.43
N VAL A 360 2.19 -0.36 10.54
CA VAL A 360 2.21 1.00 9.98
C VAL A 360 1.69 0.96 8.56
N SER A 361 0.77 1.86 8.25
CA SER A 361 -0.07 1.83 7.04
C SER A 361 0.65 2.17 5.72
N PHE A 362 1.87 2.69 5.77
CA PHE A 362 2.57 3.09 4.55
C PHE A 362 3.27 1.94 3.81
N HIS A 363 3.41 0.77 4.43
CA HIS A 363 3.94 -0.42 3.74
C HIS A 363 2.89 -1.01 2.81
N THR A 364 3.31 -1.45 1.64
CA THR A 364 2.43 -2.06 0.63
C THR A 364 2.28 -3.57 0.83
N HIS A 365 3.29 -4.23 1.41
CA HIS A 365 3.40 -5.69 1.45
C HIS A 365 3.52 -6.24 2.88
N PRO A 366 3.16 -7.52 3.12
CA PRO A 366 3.55 -8.21 4.36
C PRO A 366 5.06 -8.16 4.59
N ILE A 367 5.51 -8.32 5.84
CA ILE A 367 6.93 -8.10 6.22
C ILE A 367 7.87 -9.00 5.42
N ASP A 368 7.56 -10.28 5.24
CA ASP A 368 8.39 -11.23 4.50
C ASP A 368 8.50 -10.85 3.01
N VAL A 369 7.41 -10.43 2.40
CA VAL A 369 7.40 -9.95 0.99
C VAL A 369 8.19 -8.64 0.88
N HIS A 370 8.00 -7.73 1.84
CA HIS A 370 8.75 -6.47 1.87
C HIS A 370 10.27 -6.71 1.92
N ASN A 371 10.73 -7.59 2.83
CA ASN A 371 12.16 -7.89 2.95
C ASN A 371 12.72 -8.51 1.66
N ALA A 372 12.00 -9.46 1.07
CA ALA A 372 12.40 -10.08 -0.20
C ALA A 372 12.42 -9.04 -1.34
N ARG A 373 11.42 -8.15 -1.38
CA ARG A 373 11.36 -7.06 -2.36
C ARG A 373 12.51 -6.07 -2.17
N ALA A 374 12.90 -5.80 -0.92
CA ALA A 374 14.03 -4.91 -0.63
C ALA A 374 15.35 -5.50 -1.20
N VAL A 375 15.54 -6.83 -1.12
CA VAL A 375 16.69 -7.49 -1.77
C VAL A 375 16.63 -7.34 -3.29
N LEU A 376 15.44 -7.53 -3.88
CA LEU A 376 15.25 -7.35 -5.32
C LEU A 376 15.59 -5.90 -5.74
N GLU A 377 15.14 -4.90 -4.98
CA GLU A 377 15.48 -3.49 -5.22
C GLU A 377 16.98 -3.23 -5.05
N ALA A 378 17.64 -3.87 -4.07
CA ALA A 378 19.10 -3.78 -3.92
C ALA A 378 19.83 -4.31 -5.16
N LYS A 379 19.39 -5.45 -5.72
CA LYS A 379 19.95 -6.01 -6.95
C LYS A 379 19.77 -5.06 -8.15
N LYS A 380 18.60 -4.41 -8.23
CA LYS A 380 18.33 -3.40 -9.27
C LYS A 380 19.25 -2.19 -9.11
N LEU A 381 19.48 -1.73 -7.88
CA LEU A 381 20.42 -0.63 -7.63
C LEU A 381 21.82 -0.96 -8.14
N VAL A 382 22.26 -2.22 -7.95
CA VAL A 382 23.58 -2.68 -8.41
C VAL A 382 23.67 -2.72 -9.95
N SER A 383 22.60 -3.19 -10.62
CA SER A 383 22.62 -3.40 -12.08
C SER A 383 22.21 -2.18 -12.89
N GLU A 384 21.34 -1.32 -12.35
CA GLU A 384 20.68 -0.23 -13.08
C GLU A 384 20.92 1.16 -12.47
N GLY A 385 21.48 1.22 -11.25
CA GLY A 385 21.62 2.46 -10.50
C GLY A 385 20.29 2.96 -9.94
N ASP A 386 20.20 4.26 -9.69
CA ASP A 386 18.99 4.88 -9.15
C ASP A 386 18.64 6.16 -9.92
N GLN A 387 17.36 6.31 -10.27
CA GLN A 387 16.85 7.43 -11.05
C GLN A 387 16.90 8.79 -10.31
N PHE A 388 16.98 8.78 -8.98
CA PHE A 388 16.96 10.00 -8.15
C PHE A 388 18.30 10.29 -7.46
N SER A 389 19.29 9.38 -7.55
CA SER A 389 20.59 9.57 -6.90
C SER A 389 21.73 8.98 -7.75
N GLU A 390 22.55 9.83 -8.30
CA GLU A 390 23.77 9.47 -9.06
C GLU A 390 24.86 8.89 -8.14
N GLU A 391 24.72 9.05 -6.82
CA GLU A 391 25.72 8.59 -5.86
C GLU A 391 25.66 7.07 -5.65
N VAL A 392 24.53 6.40 -5.94
CA VAL A 392 24.32 4.98 -5.67
C VAL A 392 25.43 4.11 -6.30
N GLU A 393 25.71 4.32 -7.60
CA GLU A 393 26.74 3.54 -8.32
C GLU A 393 28.12 3.72 -7.71
N LYS A 394 28.48 4.97 -7.38
CA LYS A 394 29.78 5.31 -6.75
C LYS A 394 29.90 4.64 -5.39
N ILE A 395 28.87 4.78 -4.56
CA ILE A 395 28.84 4.24 -3.20
C ILE A 395 28.94 2.71 -3.24
N PHE A 396 28.19 2.05 -4.14
CA PHE A 396 28.28 0.60 -4.30
C PHE A 396 29.70 0.18 -4.71
N GLY A 397 30.32 0.91 -5.63
CA GLY A 397 31.70 0.64 -6.08
C GLY A 397 32.75 0.81 -4.98
N GLU A 398 32.43 1.53 -3.91
CA GLU A 398 33.31 1.73 -2.73
C GLU A 398 33.16 0.63 -1.67
N LEU A 399 32.16 -0.27 -1.80
CA LEU A 399 31.99 -1.38 -0.84
C LEU A 399 33.01 -2.49 -1.07
N SER A 400 33.69 -2.96 -0.04
CA SER A 400 34.62 -4.11 -0.09
C SER A 400 33.88 -5.43 -0.39
N UNK A 401 32.64 -5.64 0.02
CA UNK A 401 31.93 -6.78 -0.14
C UNK A 401 30.59 -6.46 -0.57
N GLY A 402 30.31 -6.39 -1.76
CA GLY A 402 28.98 -6.07 -2.29
C GLY A 402 27.87 -7.00 -1.78
N TRP A 403 28.18 -8.24 -1.48
CA TRP A 403 27.19 -9.16 -0.89
C TRP A 403 26.69 -8.72 0.50
N GLU A 404 27.46 -7.92 1.22
CA GLU A 404 27.02 -7.35 2.51
C GLU A 404 25.71 -6.58 2.37
N LEU A 405 25.53 -5.90 1.23
CA LEU A 405 24.29 -5.18 0.94
C LEU A 405 23.09 -6.12 0.91
N LEU A 406 23.21 -7.26 0.24
CA LEU A 406 22.09 -8.23 0.14
C LEU A 406 21.74 -8.79 1.53
N VAL A 407 22.75 -9.12 2.33
CA VAL A 407 22.55 -9.66 3.70
C VAL A 407 21.92 -8.58 4.60
N ALA A 408 22.46 -7.37 4.59
CA ALA A 408 21.95 -6.28 5.43
C ALA A 408 20.50 -5.94 5.07
N VAL A 409 20.19 -5.85 3.79
CA VAL A 409 18.82 -5.58 3.30
C VAL A 409 17.88 -6.74 3.65
N PHE A 410 18.32 -7.98 3.49
CA PHE A 410 17.50 -9.16 3.83
C PHE A 410 17.14 -9.16 5.33
N LEU A 411 18.07 -8.72 6.18
CA LEU A 411 17.93 -8.78 7.64
C LEU A 411 17.40 -7.47 8.28
N HIS A 412 17.26 -6.37 7.52
CA HIS A 412 16.98 -5.05 8.13
C HIS A 412 15.75 -5.04 9.06
N ASP A 413 14.72 -5.78 8.70
CA ASP A 413 13.45 -5.88 9.44
C ASP A 413 13.27 -7.22 10.19
N ILE A 414 14.33 -8.02 10.35
CA ILE A 414 14.25 -9.36 10.98
C ILE A 414 13.71 -9.32 12.41
N GLY A 415 13.83 -8.17 13.09
CA GLY A 415 13.33 -7.98 14.46
C GLY A 415 11.84 -7.69 14.58
N LYS A 416 11.13 -7.47 13.47
CA LYS A 416 9.69 -7.14 13.50
C LYS A 416 8.85 -8.32 14.01
N GLY A 417 7.65 -8.02 14.51
CA GLY A 417 6.68 -9.03 14.92
C GLY A 417 6.89 -9.66 16.31
N ARG A 418 7.78 -9.11 17.15
CA ARG A 418 8.17 -9.74 18.42
C ARG A 418 7.88 -8.92 19.68
N GLY A 419 7.09 -7.84 19.56
CA GLY A 419 6.70 -7.02 20.73
C GLY A 419 7.85 -6.25 21.36
N ARG A 420 8.94 -6.05 20.61
CA ARG A 420 10.13 -5.27 21.02
C ARG A 420 10.43 -4.19 19.96
N THR A 421 11.23 -3.21 20.31
CA THR A 421 11.75 -2.23 19.35
C THR A 421 12.55 -3.00 18.29
N HIS A 422 12.07 -2.99 17.05
CA HIS A 422 12.51 -3.97 16.03
C HIS A 422 13.96 -3.79 15.59
N SER A 423 14.47 -2.55 15.48
CA SER A 423 15.82 -2.31 14.96
C SER A 423 16.92 -2.77 15.92
N PRO A 424 16.92 -2.40 17.23
CA PRO A 424 17.88 -2.97 18.17
C PRO A 424 17.78 -4.49 18.29
N TYR A 425 16.56 -5.03 18.39
CA TYR A 425 16.36 -6.48 18.50
C TYR A 425 16.75 -7.20 17.20
N GLY A 426 16.46 -6.60 16.06
CA GLY A 426 16.87 -7.10 14.75
C GLY A 426 18.39 -7.19 14.64
N ALA A 427 19.12 -6.20 15.19
CA ALA A 427 20.58 -6.22 15.23
C ALA A 427 21.11 -7.40 16.08
N GLU A 428 20.47 -7.71 17.21
CA GLU A 428 20.82 -8.87 18.04
C GLU A 428 20.63 -10.18 17.26
N LEU A 429 19.51 -10.33 16.56
CA LEU A 429 19.22 -11.50 15.72
C LEU A 429 20.19 -11.59 14.54
N ALA A 430 20.46 -10.47 13.87
CA ALA A 430 21.40 -10.41 12.74
C ALA A 430 22.80 -10.86 13.15
N ALA A 431 23.26 -10.47 14.35
CA ALA A 431 24.56 -10.90 14.88
C ALA A 431 24.63 -12.43 15.00
N GLY A 432 23.59 -13.07 15.56
CA GLY A 432 23.50 -14.54 15.69
C GLY A 432 23.44 -15.25 14.34
N ILE A 433 22.69 -14.67 13.38
CA ILE A 433 22.58 -15.20 12.02
C ILE A 433 23.96 -15.11 11.31
N CYS A 434 24.64 -13.98 11.41
CA CYS A 434 25.99 -13.80 10.84
C CYS A 434 26.97 -14.85 11.38
N ASP A 435 26.96 -15.12 12.69
CA ASP A 435 27.81 -16.16 13.31
C ASP A 435 27.46 -17.55 12.76
N ARG A 436 26.17 -17.87 12.66
CA ARG A 436 25.68 -19.16 12.15
C ARG A 436 26.15 -19.42 10.72
N PHE A 437 26.16 -18.39 9.88
CA PHE A 437 26.56 -18.53 8.47
C PHE A 437 28.03 -18.20 8.22
N GLY A 438 28.84 -18.02 9.28
CA GLY A 438 30.27 -17.87 9.19
C GLY A 438 30.76 -16.55 8.58
N ILE A 439 29.97 -15.49 8.75
CA ILE A 439 30.34 -14.15 8.29
C ILE A 439 31.46 -13.62 9.19
N ASP A 440 32.51 -13.07 8.58
CA ASP A 440 33.68 -12.56 9.30
C ASP A 440 33.32 -11.39 10.24
N PRO A 441 34.09 -11.17 11.31
CA PRO A 441 33.76 -10.15 12.32
C PRO A 441 33.62 -8.74 11.79
N SER A 442 34.37 -8.33 10.76
CA SER A 442 34.28 -6.97 10.23
C SER A 442 33.02 -6.78 9.41
N SER A 443 32.70 -7.71 8.52
CA SER A 443 31.45 -7.72 7.75
C SER A 443 30.23 -7.80 8.68
N LYS A 444 30.28 -8.69 9.68
CA LYS A 444 29.26 -8.82 10.72
C LYS A 444 29.01 -7.47 11.41
N ALA A 445 30.08 -6.79 11.82
CA ALA A 445 29.94 -5.48 12.51
C ALA A 445 29.22 -4.45 11.65
N ARG A 446 29.56 -4.35 10.35
CA ARG A 446 28.90 -3.44 9.39
C ARG A 446 27.43 -3.80 9.20
N ILE A 447 27.14 -5.09 8.95
CA ILE A 447 25.77 -5.59 8.73
C ILE A 447 24.90 -5.29 9.96
N VAL A 448 25.39 -5.63 11.17
CA VAL A 448 24.65 -5.43 12.43
C VAL A 448 24.36 -3.93 12.66
N LYS A 449 25.34 -3.04 12.41
CA LYS A 449 25.14 -1.60 12.50
C LYS A 449 24.10 -1.12 11.47
N ALA A 450 24.16 -1.61 10.24
CA ALA A 450 23.20 -1.25 9.19
C ALA A 450 21.78 -1.67 9.60
N VAL A 451 21.58 -2.88 10.12
CA VAL A 451 20.29 -3.36 10.62
C VAL A 451 19.80 -2.49 11.80
N ARG A 452 20.68 -2.20 12.76
CA ARG A 452 20.34 -1.39 13.95
C ARG A 452 19.87 0.01 13.58
N HIS A 453 20.47 0.61 12.57
CA HIS A 453 20.31 2.03 12.25
C HIS A 453 19.66 2.29 10.88
N HIS A 454 18.97 1.29 10.30
CA HIS A 454 18.40 1.42 8.94
C HIS A 454 17.38 2.57 8.80
N LEU A 455 16.75 3.00 9.91
CA LEU A 455 15.81 4.13 9.92
C LEU A 455 16.49 5.49 10.17
N LEU A 456 17.78 5.52 10.54
CA LEU A 456 18.44 6.73 11.02
C LEU A 456 18.57 7.79 9.92
N LEU A 457 19.03 7.41 8.72
CA LEU A 457 19.22 8.39 7.63
C LEU A 457 17.90 9.01 7.18
N PRO A 458 16.83 8.25 6.89
CA PRO A 458 15.56 8.86 6.48
C PRO A 458 14.95 9.71 7.60
N GLU A 459 14.98 9.25 8.85
CA GLU A 459 14.44 10.04 9.97
C GLU A 459 15.21 11.34 10.18
N THR A 460 16.55 11.30 10.16
CA THR A 460 17.37 12.50 10.32
C THR A 460 17.15 13.47 9.15
N ALA A 461 17.20 12.97 7.92
CA ALA A 461 17.08 13.81 6.72
C ALA A 461 15.74 14.55 6.68
N THR A 462 14.65 13.89 7.09
CA THR A 462 13.32 14.48 7.01
C THR A 462 12.92 15.27 8.27
N ARG A 463 13.62 15.08 9.39
CA ARG A 463 13.21 15.66 10.69
C ARG A 463 14.23 16.61 11.29
N ARG A 464 15.51 16.54 10.91
CA ARG A 464 16.56 17.35 11.52
C ARG A 464 17.18 18.33 10.52
N ASP A 465 17.81 19.36 11.05
CA ASP A 465 18.58 20.31 10.24
C ASP A 465 19.89 19.63 9.84
N ILE A 466 20.05 19.34 8.56
CA ILE A 466 21.24 18.66 8.01
C ILE A 466 22.48 19.58 7.93
N SER A 467 22.34 20.85 8.30
CA SER A 467 23.49 21.78 8.44
C SER A 467 24.04 21.81 9.86
N ASP A 468 23.37 21.19 10.84
CA ASP A 468 23.82 21.19 12.25
C ASP A 468 25.00 20.23 12.43
N GLU A 469 26.19 20.79 12.69
CA GLU A 469 27.43 20.03 12.83
C GLU A 469 27.42 19.05 14.02
N ASN A 470 26.66 19.32 15.07
CA ASN A 470 26.55 18.41 16.21
C ASN A 470 25.80 17.12 15.81
N VAL A 471 24.72 17.28 15.06
CA VAL A 471 23.95 16.12 14.51
C VAL A 471 24.84 15.27 13.62
N LEU A 472 25.61 15.91 12.73
CA LEU A 472 26.51 15.22 11.78
C LEU A 472 27.64 14.49 12.52
N ALA A 473 28.25 15.15 13.53
CA ALA A 473 29.34 14.56 14.31
C ALA A 473 28.88 13.33 15.11
N ASP A 474 27.69 13.41 15.73
CA ASP A 474 27.11 12.30 16.48
C ASP A 474 26.87 11.09 15.58
N ILE A 475 26.33 11.31 14.38
CA ILE A 475 26.07 10.23 13.42
C ILE A 475 27.40 9.64 12.91
N ALA A 476 28.38 10.47 12.56
CA ALA A 476 29.69 10.00 12.10
C ALA A 476 30.38 9.15 13.19
N ALA A 477 30.32 9.59 14.46
CA ALA A 477 30.88 8.84 15.59
C ALA A 477 30.17 7.49 15.78
N LEU A 478 28.85 7.45 15.59
CA LEU A 478 28.04 6.24 15.70
C LEU A 478 28.47 5.16 14.70
N PHE A 479 28.76 5.52 13.45
CA PHE A 479 29.18 4.57 12.41
C PHE A 479 30.66 4.21 12.51
N GLY A 480 31.50 5.16 12.78
CA GLY A 480 32.94 4.96 13.00
C GLY A 480 33.78 4.84 11.72
N ASP A 481 33.17 4.51 10.58
CA ASP A 481 33.87 4.39 9.30
C ASP A 481 32.94 4.62 8.10
N LEU A 482 33.54 5.02 6.99
CA LEU A 482 32.82 5.35 5.76
C LEU A 482 32.13 4.12 5.14
N GLU A 483 32.75 2.95 5.22
CA GLU A 483 32.20 1.73 4.61
C GLU A 483 30.86 1.33 5.26
N THR A 484 30.75 1.47 6.58
CA THR A 484 29.49 1.25 7.31
C THR A 484 28.43 2.28 6.87
N LEU A 485 28.80 3.55 6.72
CA LEU A 485 27.89 4.59 6.23
C LEU A 485 27.42 4.30 4.80
N ASN A 486 28.34 3.87 3.93
CA ASN A 486 28.05 3.49 2.54
C ASN A 486 27.01 2.35 2.50
N LEU A 487 27.24 1.30 3.29
CA LEU A 487 26.32 0.18 3.39
C LEU A 487 24.93 0.65 3.87
N LEU A 488 24.89 1.48 4.91
CA LEU A 488 23.64 2.00 5.45
C LEU A 488 22.86 2.83 4.43
N TYR A 489 23.55 3.68 3.66
CA TYR A 489 22.91 4.49 2.61
C TYR A 489 22.21 3.59 1.59
N LEU A 490 22.90 2.56 1.10
CA LEU A 490 22.34 1.64 0.09
C LEU A 490 21.17 0.82 0.67
N VAL A 491 21.27 0.39 1.93
CA VAL A 491 20.15 -0.28 2.65
C VAL A 491 18.94 0.66 2.71
N THR A 492 19.17 1.94 3.05
CA THR A 492 18.11 2.95 3.12
C THR A 492 17.39 3.13 1.77
N VAL A 493 18.13 3.20 0.67
CA VAL A 493 17.56 3.35 -0.67
C VAL A 493 16.73 2.10 -1.04
N ALA A 494 17.29 0.91 -0.82
CA ALA A 494 16.62 -0.36 -1.15
C ALA A 494 15.32 -0.54 -0.35
N ASP A 495 15.36 -0.27 0.95
CA ASP A 495 14.18 -0.33 1.84
C ASP A 495 13.10 0.66 1.40
N ALA A 496 13.48 1.92 1.13
CA ALA A 496 12.54 2.96 0.73
C ALA A 496 11.86 2.60 -0.61
N ARG A 497 12.60 2.09 -1.58
CA ARG A 497 12.05 1.62 -2.87
C ARG A 497 11.10 0.43 -2.66
N ALA A 498 11.46 -0.51 -1.80
CA ALA A 498 10.64 -1.69 -1.49
C ALA A 498 9.35 -1.35 -0.74
N THR A 499 9.38 -0.31 0.09
CA THR A 499 8.19 0.17 0.82
C THR A 499 7.12 0.64 -0.17
N GLY A 500 7.53 1.30 -1.24
CA GLY A 500 6.65 1.71 -2.32
C GLY A 500 6.06 3.11 -2.15
N GLY A 501 5.19 3.47 -3.06
CA GLY A 501 4.53 4.78 -3.04
C GLY A 501 5.52 5.93 -3.11
N THR A 502 5.36 6.91 -2.25
CA THR A 502 6.19 8.12 -2.19
C THR A 502 7.40 8.02 -1.26
N THR A 503 7.67 6.83 -0.70
CA THR A 503 8.76 6.64 0.28
C THR A 503 10.14 6.94 -0.32
N TRP A 504 10.37 6.59 -1.60
CA TRP A 504 11.57 7.00 -2.34
C TRP A 504 11.15 7.95 -3.45
N SER A 505 11.04 9.24 -3.13
CA SER A 505 10.73 10.32 -4.07
C SER A 505 12.00 11.11 -4.36
N ARG A 506 11.98 11.92 -5.44
CA ARG A 506 13.09 12.82 -5.79
C ARG A 506 13.49 13.71 -4.58
N TRP A 507 12.48 14.24 -3.87
CA TRP A 507 12.72 15.10 -2.71
C TRP A 507 13.42 14.35 -1.56
N ARG A 508 12.91 13.17 -1.20
CA ARG A 508 13.52 12.36 -0.13
C ARG A 508 14.93 11.87 -0.51
N ALA A 509 15.10 11.42 -1.74
CA ALA A 509 16.41 11.01 -2.26
C ALA A 509 17.41 12.15 -2.11
N GLN A 510 17.00 13.37 -2.46
CA GLN A 510 17.82 14.57 -2.35
C GLN A 510 18.25 14.86 -0.92
N LEU A 511 17.29 14.84 0.03
CA LEU A 511 17.60 15.11 1.45
C LEU A 511 18.51 14.03 2.05
N ILE A 512 18.22 12.75 1.75
CA ILE A 512 19.00 11.61 2.29
C ILE A 512 20.43 11.63 1.71
N THR A 513 20.56 11.91 0.40
CA THR A 513 21.86 12.00 -0.26
C THR A 513 22.66 13.19 0.30
N ALA A 514 22.02 14.35 0.48
CA ALA A 514 22.66 15.53 1.08
C ALA A 514 23.18 15.22 2.50
N LEU A 515 22.36 14.57 3.31
CA LEU A 515 22.75 14.13 4.66
C LEU A 515 23.95 13.16 4.60
N TYR A 516 23.86 12.14 3.74
CA TYR A 516 24.96 11.18 3.55
C TYR A 516 26.28 11.90 3.20
N LEU A 517 26.25 12.82 2.23
CA LEU A 517 27.43 13.55 1.78
C LEU A 517 28.02 14.41 2.91
N ARG A 518 27.18 15.03 3.72
CA ARG A 518 27.62 15.82 4.89
C ARG A 518 28.27 14.94 5.96
N ILE A 519 27.71 13.76 6.23
CA ILE A 519 28.32 12.82 7.19
C ILE A 519 29.66 12.30 6.64
N LYS A 520 29.74 12.03 5.33
CA LYS A 520 30.96 11.58 4.65
C LYS A 520 32.12 12.58 4.89
N GLU A 521 31.87 13.85 4.86
CA GLU A 521 32.87 14.89 5.17
C GLU A 521 33.51 14.73 6.56
N UNK A 522 32.80 14.26 7.26
CA UNK A 522 33.23 14.08 8.53
C UNK A 522 34.25 13.10 8.64
N PHE A 523 34.24 12.14 7.82
CA PHE A 523 35.28 11.13 7.69
C PHE A 523 36.50 11.66 6.89
N ASP A 524 36.24 12.52 5.95
CA ASP A 524 37.31 13.18 5.12
C ASP A 524 37.76 14.45 5.82
N SER A 525 38.82 14.40 6.57
CA SER A 525 39.34 15.51 7.42
C SER A 525 39.65 16.81 6.63
N GLY A 526 38.58 17.53 6.27
CA GLY A 526 38.73 18.75 5.50
C GLY A 526 37.48 19.58 5.24
N GLY A 527 36.55 19.47 6.09
CA GLY A 527 35.24 20.10 6.34
C GLY A 527 34.60 21.20 5.48
N SER A 528 35.22 21.72 4.40
CA SER A 528 34.56 22.77 3.60
C SER A 528 34.36 22.44 2.12
N SER A 529 34.68 21.22 1.74
CA SER A 529 34.72 20.81 0.33
C SER A 529 33.34 20.65 -0.33
N ILE A 530 32.33 20.08 0.36
CA ILE A 530 31.02 19.76 -0.26
C ILE A 530 30.17 21.01 -0.47
N LEU A 531 30.13 21.91 0.51
CA LEU A 531 29.42 23.18 0.35
C LEU A 531 30.00 23.99 -0.81
N LEU A 532 31.35 24.05 -0.89
CA LEU A 532 32.01 24.75 -1.98
C LEU A 532 31.74 24.05 -3.32
N SER A 533 31.83 22.73 -3.37
CA SER A 533 31.53 21.93 -4.56
C SER A 533 30.06 22.13 -5.01
N LYS A 534 29.11 22.07 -4.10
CA LYS A 534 27.69 22.32 -4.39
C LYS A 534 27.46 23.74 -4.89
N ARG A 535 28.07 24.72 -4.23
CA ARG A 535 28.03 26.14 -4.64
C ARG A 535 28.55 26.30 -6.07
N ASN A 536 29.74 25.72 -6.38
CA ASN A 536 30.32 25.77 -7.72
C ASN A 536 29.47 25.08 -8.76
N LYS A 537 28.85 23.94 -8.41
CA LYS A 537 27.92 23.23 -9.29
C LYS A 537 26.70 24.11 -9.63
N VAL A 538 26.09 24.77 -8.63
CA VAL A 538 24.95 25.67 -8.84
C VAL A 538 25.36 26.81 -9.79
N LEU A 539 26.55 27.41 -9.60
CA LEU A 539 27.04 28.46 -10.48
C LEU A 539 27.22 27.99 -11.92
N GLU A 540 27.76 26.79 -12.11
CA GLU A 540 27.93 26.19 -13.44
C GLU A 540 26.61 25.84 -14.10
N ASP A 541 25.70 25.19 -13.35
CA ASP A 541 24.38 24.75 -13.87
C ASP A 541 23.52 25.95 -14.30
N LEU A 542 23.64 27.09 -13.62
CA LEU A 542 22.79 28.27 -13.86
C LEU A 542 23.43 29.36 -14.75
N LYS A 543 24.68 29.20 -15.19
CA LYS A 543 25.44 30.22 -15.92
C LYS A 543 24.78 30.72 -17.23
N GLU A 544 23.96 29.87 -17.87
CA GLU A 544 23.29 30.21 -19.13
C GLU A 544 21.92 30.90 -18.89
N VAL A 545 21.41 30.87 -17.67
CA VAL A 545 20.05 31.33 -17.32
C VAL A 545 20.14 32.58 -16.42
N HIS A 546 21.12 32.65 -15.54
CA HIS A 546 21.28 33.72 -14.56
C HIS A 546 22.70 34.29 -14.58
N SER A 547 22.85 35.60 -14.32
CA SER A 547 24.15 36.19 -14.13
C SER A 547 24.83 35.60 -12.90
N GLN A 548 26.14 35.41 -12.96
CA GLN A 548 26.94 34.89 -11.86
C GLN A 548 26.72 35.73 -10.58
N SER A 549 26.61 37.06 -10.69
CA SER A 549 26.39 37.95 -9.54
C SER A 549 25.03 37.67 -8.86
N ALA A 550 23.95 37.42 -9.65
CA ALA A 550 22.62 37.12 -9.10
C ALA A 550 22.63 35.80 -8.33
N VAL A 551 23.30 34.77 -8.87
CA VAL A 551 23.43 33.46 -8.19
C VAL A 551 24.21 33.63 -6.88
N ILE A 552 25.35 34.31 -6.91
CA ILE A 552 26.21 34.54 -5.72
C ILE A 552 25.40 35.31 -4.65
N GLU A 553 24.71 36.39 -5.04
CA GLU A 553 23.91 37.21 -4.13
C GLU A 553 22.82 36.36 -3.45
N HIS A 554 22.14 35.49 -4.21
CA HIS A 554 21.13 34.60 -3.66
C HIS A 554 21.74 33.60 -2.67
N LEU A 555 22.85 32.97 -3.07
CA LEU A 555 23.52 31.94 -2.25
C LEU A 555 24.14 32.55 -0.96
N ASP A 556 24.48 33.82 -0.95
CA ASP A 556 24.98 34.52 0.25
C ASP A 556 23.88 34.86 1.25
N LEU A 557 22.58 34.79 0.81
CA LEU A 557 21.44 35.14 1.65
C LEU A 557 20.71 33.90 2.21
N VAL A 558 21.06 32.71 1.75
CA VAL A 558 20.41 31.44 2.21
C VAL A 558 21.36 30.66 3.11
N ASP A 559 20.79 29.77 3.92
CA ASP A 559 21.59 28.91 4.80
C ASP A 559 22.11 27.67 4.05
N GLU A 560 22.97 26.92 4.72
CA GLU A 560 23.58 25.69 4.17
C GLU A 560 22.52 24.60 3.95
N GLY A 561 21.52 24.50 4.82
CA GLY A 561 20.42 23.54 4.68
C GLY A 561 19.63 23.74 3.39
N TYR A 562 19.37 25.00 3.05
CA TYR A 562 18.74 25.36 1.76
C TYR A 562 19.63 24.94 0.58
N LEU A 563 20.90 25.34 0.61
CA LEU A 563 21.84 25.04 -0.48
C LEU A 563 21.96 23.54 -0.73
N LEU A 564 22.11 22.77 0.33
CA LEU A 564 22.26 21.30 0.24
C LEU A 564 20.97 20.60 -0.17
N GLY A 565 19.83 21.05 0.35
CA GLY A 565 18.53 20.42 0.14
C GLY A 565 17.79 20.85 -1.14
N THR A 566 18.39 21.76 -1.95
CA THR A 566 17.69 22.34 -3.11
C THR A 566 18.45 22.05 -4.41
N THR A 567 17.75 21.66 -5.48
CA THR A 567 18.36 21.44 -6.80
C THR A 567 18.78 22.76 -7.45
N SER A 568 19.80 22.74 -8.31
CA SER A 568 20.22 23.93 -9.07
C SER A 568 19.05 24.55 -9.85
N SER A 569 18.20 23.73 -10.48
CA SER A 569 17.02 24.22 -11.23
C SER A 569 16.02 24.94 -10.33
N LEU A 570 15.80 24.43 -9.12
CA LEU A 570 14.88 25.06 -8.17
C LEU A 570 15.49 26.35 -7.58
N ILE A 571 16.80 26.36 -7.34
CA ILE A 571 17.53 27.57 -6.94
C ILE A 571 17.36 28.65 -8.01
N GLY A 572 17.51 28.29 -9.30
CA GLY A 572 17.26 29.23 -10.42
C GLY A 572 15.85 29.81 -10.38
N LEU A 573 14.85 28.96 -10.19
CA LEU A 573 13.46 29.41 -10.03
C LEU A 573 13.30 30.36 -8.83
N HIS A 574 13.90 30.05 -7.69
CA HIS A 574 13.81 30.88 -6.50
C HIS A 574 14.49 32.26 -6.69
N ILE A 575 15.59 32.30 -7.47
CA ILE A 575 16.23 33.59 -7.84
C ILE A 575 15.24 34.48 -8.57
N GLU A 576 14.52 33.93 -9.57
CA GLU A 576 13.47 34.63 -10.32
C GLU A 576 12.35 35.08 -9.39
N GLN A 577 11.85 34.19 -8.55
CA GLN A 577 10.76 34.48 -7.62
C GLN A 577 11.16 35.56 -6.61
N CYS A 578 12.38 35.55 -6.11
CA CYS A 578 12.88 36.62 -5.23
C CYS A 578 12.87 37.99 -5.93
N UNK A 579 13.27 37.92 -7.05
CA UNK A 579 13.24 38.95 -7.82
C UNK A 579 11.96 39.53 -8.06
N GLU A 580 10.99 38.77 -8.39
CA GLU A 580 9.61 39.17 -8.59
C GLU A 580 8.97 39.69 -7.30
N ALA A 581 9.15 38.98 -6.20
CA ALA A 581 8.57 39.37 -4.91
C ALA A 581 9.05 40.76 -4.46
N MET A 582 10.28 41.12 -4.78
CA MET A 582 10.83 42.44 -4.43
C MET A 582 10.17 43.60 -5.22
N VAL A 583 9.82 43.35 -6.49
CA VAL A 583 9.29 44.42 -7.38
C VAL A 583 7.77 44.42 -7.46
N SER A 584 7.10 43.33 -7.11
CA SER A 584 5.63 43.26 -7.20
C SER A 584 4.96 44.08 -6.09
N GLN A 585 3.78 44.62 -6.38
CA GLN A 585 2.97 45.33 -5.37
C GLN A 585 2.55 44.44 -4.21
N SER A 586 2.28 43.18 -4.49
CA SER A 586 1.91 42.16 -3.49
C SER A 586 3.09 41.67 -2.66
N LYS A 587 4.33 41.95 -3.10
CA LYS A 587 5.57 41.45 -2.54
C LYS A 587 5.59 39.90 -2.48
N THR A 588 4.91 39.26 -3.44
CA THR A 588 4.73 37.79 -3.48
C THR A 588 5.00 37.28 -4.89
N SER A 589 5.69 36.15 -4.98
CA SER A 589 5.81 35.37 -6.22
C SER A 589 5.35 33.95 -5.96
N LEU A 590 4.52 33.43 -6.85
CA LEU A 590 3.96 32.07 -6.80
C LEU A 590 4.31 31.31 -8.08
N ARG A 591 4.65 30.04 -7.94
CA ARG A 591 4.86 29.12 -9.08
C ARG A 591 4.15 27.80 -8.82
N PHE A 592 3.57 27.28 -9.87
CA PHE A 592 2.91 25.99 -9.90
C PHE A 592 3.51 25.20 -11.06
N ASP A 593 4.01 24.00 -10.80
CA ASP A 593 4.45 23.09 -11.83
C ASP A 593 4.16 21.64 -11.42
N SER A 594 4.27 20.74 -12.38
CA SER A 594 4.12 19.31 -12.14
C SER A 594 5.38 18.61 -12.64
N ILE A 595 5.99 17.84 -11.77
CA ILE A 595 7.23 17.10 -12.10
C ILE A 595 6.99 15.62 -11.80
N ASN A 596 7.03 14.80 -12.84
CA ASN A 596 6.81 13.35 -12.75
C ASN A 596 5.48 12.99 -12.07
N GLY A 597 4.42 13.74 -12.39
CA GLY A 597 3.07 13.49 -11.87
C GLY A 597 2.84 13.96 -10.44
N ILE A 598 3.78 14.72 -9.87
CA ILE A 598 3.61 15.33 -8.54
C ILE A 598 3.51 16.85 -8.71
N ASP A 599 2.43 17.42 -8.23
CA ASP A 599 2.20 18.84 -8.30
C ASP A 599 3.02 19.58 -7.23
N ARG A 600 3.67 20.65 -7.65
CA ARG A 600 4.54 21.44 -6.77
C ARG A 600 4.09 22.89 -6.75
N PHE A 601 3.98 23.45 -5.55
CA PHE A 601 3.67 24.84 -5.29
C PHE A 601 4.89 25.49 -4.60
N SER A 602 5.44 26.54 -5.23
CA SER A 602 6.54 27.32 -4.66
C SER A 602 6.08 28.74 -4.41
N VAL A 603 6.38 29.28 -3.24
CA VAL A 603 6.01 30.64 -2.86
C VAL A 603 7.18 31.39 -2.23
N VAL A 604 7.41 32.62 -2.68
CA VAL A 604 8.38 33.56 -2.10
C VAL A 604 7.64 34.85 -1.70
N MET A 605 7.78 35.23 -0.43
CA MET A 605 7.16 36.44 0.11
C MET A 605 7.86 36.86 1.40
N PRO A 606 7.64 38.11 1.90
CA PRO A 606 8.23 38.52 3.19
C PRO A 606 7.78 37.60 4.32
N ASP A 607 8.76 37.20 5.15
CA ASP A 607 8.48 36.34 6.30
C ASP A 607 7.74 37.10 7.39
N ARG A 608 6.85 36.40 8.10
CA ARG A 608 6.11 36.94 9.23
C ARG A 608 5.51 35.81 10.08
N THR A 609 5.24 36.11 11.32
CA THR A 609 4.56 35.16 12.23
C THR A 609 3.21 34.76 11.61
N GLY A 610 2.92 33.46 11.57
CA GLY A 610 1.68 32.91 11.03
C GLY A 610 1.70 32.68 9.51
N LEU A 611 2.80 32.95 8.82
CA LEU A 611 2.88 32.76 7.37
C LEU A 611 2.60 31.31 6.96
N ILE A 612 3.23 30.34 7.61
CA ILE A 612 3.03 28.92 7.31
C ILE A 612 1.58 28.50 7.60
N ARG A 613 0.98 29.01 8.70
CA ARG A 613 -0.45 28.82 9.01
C ARG A 613 -1.34 29.27 7.85
N ASP A 614 -1.10 30.46 7.34
CA ASP A 614 -1.94 31.04 6.27
C ASP A 614 -1.81 30.25 4.96
N ILE A 615 -0.58 29.81 4.62
CA ILE A 615 -0.33 28.97 3.44
C ILE A 615 -1.00 27.58 3.63
N ALA A 616 -0.78 26.94 4.78
CA ALA A 616 -1.39 25.65 5.10
C ALA A 616 -2.93 25.73 5.05
N GLY A 617 -3.48 26.81 5.60
CA GLY A 617 -4.93 27.06 5.57
C GLY A 617 -5.47 27.27 4.16
N SER A 618 -4.70 27.96 3.32
CA SER A 618 -5.08 28.20 1.91
C SER A 618 -5.08 26.87 1.13
N LEU A 619 -4.07 26.04 1.32
CA LEU A 619 -3.98 24.71 0.70
C LEU A 619 -5.14 23.81 1.19
N ALA A 620 -5.39 23.77 2.49
CA ALA A 620 -6.51 23.02 3.07
C ALA A 620 -7.85 23.52 2.54
N GLY A 621 -8.05 24.86 2.51
CA GLY A 621 -9.28 25.49 1.98
C GLY A 621 -9.53 25.21 0.50
N ALA A 622 -8.47 24.93 -0.26
CA ALA A 622 -8.55 24.49 -1.66
C ALA A 622 -8.71 22.96 -1.79
N ASN A 623 -8.86 22.26 -0.67
CA ASN A 623 -8.98 20.79 -0.58
C ASN A 623 -7.76 20.08 -1.20
N MET A 624 -6.58 20.61 -0.90
CA MET A 624 -5.30 20.02 -1.33
C MET A 624 -4.64 19.28 -0.17
N SER A 625 -4.18 18.07 -0.41
CA SER A 625 -3.35 17.30 0.54
C SER A 625 -1.89 17.65 0.33
N VAL A 626 -1.16 17.83 1.42
CA VAL A 626 0.28 18.12 1.40
C VAL A 626 1.04 16.81 1.66
N PHE A 627 1.88 16.39 0.72
CA PHE A 627 2.74 15.20 0.87
C PHE A 627 4.06 15.54 1.55
N SER A 628 4.64 16.68 1.17
CA SER A 628 5.89 17.13 1.74
C SER A 628 6.02 18.63 1.55
N GLY A 629 6.82 19.24 2.39
CA GLY A 629 7.05 20.66 2.28
C GLY A 629 8.26 21.10 3.09
N VAL A 630 8.86 22.19 2.64
CA VAL A 630 9.99 22.80 3.33
C VAL A 630 9.86 24.31 3.23
N ALA A 631 10.18 24.98 4.33
CA ALA A 631 10.13 26.44 4.42
C ALA A 631 11.47 26.95 4.99
N TYR A 632 12.04 27.93 4.31
CA TYR A 632 13.32 28.57 4.70
C TYR A 632 13.10 30.08 4.77
N THR A 633 13.88 30.77 5.59
CA THR A 633 13.90 32.23 5.63
C THR A 633 15.28 32.75 5.24
N ARG A 634 15.36 33.59 4.20
CA ARG A 634 16.60 34.26 3.77
C ARG A 634 17.00 35.35 4.78
N LEU A 635 18.29 35.70 4.80
CA LEU A 635 18.84 36.73 5.70
C LEU A 635 18.20 38.11 5.48
N ASP A 636 17.68 38.38 4.27
CA ASP A 636 16.98 39.64 3.96
C ASP A 636 15.48 39.61 4.32
N GLY A 637 15.01 38.52 4.97
CA GLY A 637 13.66 38.41 5.45
C GLY A 637 12.63 37.86 4.44
N LEU A 638 13.08 37.32 3.31
CA LEU A 638 12.16 36.62 2.40
C LEU A 638 12.03 35.15 2.81
N ALA A 639 10.80 34.68 2.94
CA ALA A 639 10.50 33.25 3.12
C ALA A 639 10.44 32.60 1.73
N ILE A 640 11.09 31.45 1.59
CA ILE A 640 11.03 30.58 0.41
C ILE A 640 10.40 29.26 0.87
N GLN A 641 9.25 28.90 0.29
CA GLN A 641 8.54 27.67 0.68
C GLN A 641 8.22 26.84 -0.56
N VAL A 642 8.41 25.53 -0.43
CA VAL A 642 8.15 24.57 -1.51
C VAL A 642 7.25 23.46 -0.93
N TRP A 643 6.11 23.21 -1.57
CA TRP A 643 5.09 22.28 -1.11
C TRP A 643 4.76 21.30 -2.25
N HIS A 644 4.76 20.01 -1.96
CA HIS A 644 4.31 18.98 -2.89
C HIS A 644 2.90 18.56 -2.50
N VAL A 645 1.99 18.69 -3.42
CA VAL A 645 0.54 18.62 -3.14
C VAL A 645 -0.18 17.75 -4.18
N ALA A 646 -1.37 17.28 -3.80
CA ALA A 646 -2.31 16.62 -4.71
C ALA A 646 -3.73 16.96 -4.27
N ASP A 647 -4.72 16.52 -5.03
CA ASP A 647 -6.10 16.61 -4.54
C ASP A 647 -6.29 15.61 -3.37
N ALA A 648 -7.41 15.72 -2.67
CA ALA A 648 -7.71 14.87 -1.51
C ALA A 648 -7.84 13.37 -1.86
N LEU A 649 -7.90 13.02 -3.15
CA LEU A 649 -7.96 11.64 -3.64
C LEU A 649 -6.64 11.18 -4.27
N GLY A 650 -5.60 12.03 -4.25
CA GLY A 650 -4.28 11.73 -4.80
C GLY A 650 -4.15 11.90 -6.31
N ASN A 651 -5.12 12.56 -6.95
CA ASN A 651 -5.06 12.83 -8.39
C ASN A 651 -4.34 14.15 -8.70
N GLU A 652 -3.91 14.33 -9.95
CA GLU A 652 -3.36 15.61 -10.43
C GLU A 652 -4.38 16.74 -10.24
N LEU A 653 -3.90 17.91 -9.86
CA LEU A 653 -4.75 19.05 -9.58
C LEU A 653 -5.26 19.72 -10.88
N GLU A 654 -6.54 19.99 -10.92
CA GLU A 654 -7.14 20.75 -12.03
C GLU A 654 -6.66 22.20 -12.00
N ALA A 655 -6.45 22.78 -13.19
CA ALA A 655 -6.03 24.19 -13.35
C ALA A 655 -6.92 25.17 -12.59
N SER A 656 -8.21 24.85 -12.45
CA SER A 656 -9.18 25.66 -11.69
C SER A 656 -8.82 25.79 -10.21
N ARG A 657 -8.26 24.74 -9.60
CA ARG A 657 -7.85 24.76 -8.17
C ARG A 657 -6.67 25.69 -7.94
N TRP A 658 -5.70 25.67 -8.87
CA TRP A 658 -4.56 26.61 -8.84
C TRP A 658 -5.06 28.06 -8.93
N GLY A 659 -6.04 28.34 -9.79
CA GLY A 659 -6.67 29.65 -9.93
C GLY A 659 -7.30 30.12 -8.61
N HIS A 660 -7.99 29.25 -7.93
CA HIS A 660 -8.57 29.53 -6.59
C HIS A 660 -7.47 29.86 -5.58
N LEU A 661 -6.42 29.13 -5.55
CA LEU A 661 -5.29 29.38 -4.65
C LEU A 661 -4.64 30.75 -4.90
N UNK A 662 -4.46 31.02 -6.01
CA UNK A 662 -3.94 32.18 -6.44
C UNK A 662 -4.71 33.32 -6.07
N UNK A 663 -5.71 33.17 -6.11
CA UNK A 663 -6.58 34.13 -5.78
C UNK A 663 -6.49 34.52 -4.40
N HIS A 664 -6.41 33.61 -3.51
CA HIS A 664 -6.26 33.87 -2.07
C HIS A 664 -4.98 34.67 -1.74
N PHE A 665 -3.92 34.47 -2.51
CA PHE A 665 -2.65 35.16 -2.27
C PHE A 665 -2.49 36.49 -3.00
N ILE A 666 -3.30 36.77 -4.03
CA ILE A 666 -3.18 37.97 -4.86
C ILE A 666 -3.96 39.15 -4.23
N SER A 667 -5.02 38.88 -3.48
CA SER A 667 -5.77 39.89 -2.77
C SER A 667 -5.27 40.07 -1.33
N ASP A 668 -4.42 41.06 -1.11
CA ASP A 668 -4.07 41.68 0.19
C ASP A 668 -3.89 40.73 1.41
N GLY A 669 -3.00 39.76 1.28
CA GLY A 669 -2.69 38.90 2.41
C GLY A 669 -3.86 38.01 2.81
N ALA A 670 -3.66 36.73 2.77
CA ALA A 670 -4.66 35.70 3.05
C ALA A 670 -5.65 36.15 4.13
N ASN A 671 -6.89 36.34 3.75
CA ASN A 671 -7.93 36.76 4.71
C ASN A 671 -8.20 35.61 5.67
N GLN A 672 -7.67 35.71 6.86
CA GLN A 672 -7.73 34.70 7.89
C GLN A 672 -9.16 34.22 8.19
N MET A 673 -10.14 35.13 8.14
CA MET A 673 -11.55 34.77 8.33
C MET A 673 -12.07 33.82 7.26
N ILE A 674 -11.71 34.06 6.00
CA ILE A 674 -12.12 33.21 4.85
C ILE A 674 -11.48 31.83 4.99
N ILE A 675 -10.20 31.79 5.35
CA ILE A 675 -9.47 30.52 5.59
C ILE A 675 -10.14 29.74 6.71
N GLU A 676 -10.41 30.38 7.84
CA GLU A 676 -11.05 29.73 8.99
C GLU A 676 -12.44 29.17 8.67
N GLU A 677 -13.24 29.93 7.93
CA GLU A 677 -14.57 29.51 7.49
C GLU A 677 -14.49 28.26 6.60
N ARG A 678 -13.63 28.29 5.58
CA ARG A 678 -13.46 27.16 4.64
C ARG A 678 -12.90 25.93 5.33
N VAL A 679 -11.88 26.08 6.17
CA VAL A 679 -11.30 24.95 6.93
C VAL A 679 -12.37 24.35 7.85
N SER A 680 -13.20 25.20 8.49
CA SER A 680 -14.31 24.76 9.34
C SER A 680 -15.34 23.94 8.54
N GLU A 681 -15.66 24.34 7.31
CA GLU A 681 -16.55 23.59 6.42
C GLU A 681 -15.98 22.22 6.07
N ILE A 682 -14.69 22.16 5.75
CA ILE A 682 -14.00 20.91 5.44
C ILE A 682 -14.01 19.98 6.65
N LEU A 683 -13.69 20.48 7.84
CA LEU A 683 -13.72 19.70 9.09
C LEU A 683 -15.10 19.09 9.36
N LYS A 684 -16.18 19.84 9.06
CA LYS A 684 -17.58 19.35 9.22
C LYS A 684 -17.90 18.21 8.24
N SER A 685 -17.23 18.15 7.10
CA SER A 685 -17.47 17.12 6.08
C SER A 685 -16.77 15.79 6.40
N TYR A 686 -15.78 15.78 7.30
CA TYR A 686 -15.10 14.55 7.71
C TYR A 686 -15.89 13.87 8.84
N PRO A 687 -16.24 12.58 8.70
CA PRO A 687 -16.98 11.89 9.75
C PRO A 687 -16.15 11.77 11.03
N ALA A 688 -16.74 12.16 12.16
CA ALA A 688 -16.13 12.02 13.48
C ALA A 688 -15.87 10.54 13.77
N GLY A 689 -14.66 10.17 14.14
CA GLY A 689 -14.30 8.82 14.57
C GLY A 689 -13.58 7.89 13.57
N UNK A 690 -13.08 8.40 12.65
CA UNK A 690 -12.44 7.67 11.82
C UNK A 690 -11.08 7.67 11.94
N LEU A 691 -10.78 8.00 13.01
CA LEU A 691 -9.34 7.99 13.27
C LEU A 691 -8.89 6.59 13.67
N THR A 692 -8.97 5.66 12.75
CA THR A 692 -8.29 4.36 12.83
C THR A 692 -6.85 4.60 12.35
N GLY A 693 -5.98 4.97 13.24
CA GLY A 693 -4.60 5.27 12.88
C GLY A 693 -3.65 5.09 14.04
N THR A 694 -2.45 5.54 13.83
CA THR A 694 -1.37 5.56 14.81
C THR A 694 -1.75 6.50 15.96
N GLU A 695 -1.43 6.16 17.20
CA GLU A 695 -1.59 7.07 18.32
C GLU A 695 -0.79 8.36 18.06
N PRO A 696 -1.40 9.54 18.22
CA PRO A 696 -0.68 10.81 18.03
C PRO A 696 0.50 10.94 18.97
N SER A 697 1.59 11.51 18.48
CA SER A 697 2.79 11.77 19.27
C SER A 697 3.23 13.22 19.06
N VAL A 698 3.49 13.92 20.16
CA VAL A 698 4.02 15.30 20.16
C VAL A 698 5.28 15.29 21.01
N VAL A 699 6.44 15.49 20.40
CA VAL A 699 7.75 15.43 21.05
C VAL A 699 8.40 16.81 20.95
N LEU A 700 8.93 17.28 22.08
CA LEU A 700 9.72 18.53 22.16
C LEU A 700 11.16 18.15 22.46
N ASP A 701 12.08 18.66 21.66
CA ASP A 701 13.53 18.45 21.81
C ASP A 701 14.21 19.80 21.94
N ASN A 702 14.79 20.03 23.08
CA ASN A 702 15.54 21.25 23.39
C ASN A 702 17.05 20.99 23.43
N ASP A 703 17.49 19.78 23.20
CA ASP A 703 18.91 19.41 23.32
C ASP A 703 19.61 19.36 21.95
N SER A 704 18.90 18.96 20.90
CA SER A 704 19.47 18.75 19.56
C SER A 704 19.77 20.03 18.77
N SER A 705 19.34 21.20 19.23
CA SER A 705 19.68 22.49 18.60
C SER A 705 20.07 23.50 19.67
N ASP A 706 21.13 24.25 19.41
CA ASP A 706 21.58 25.34 20.30
C ASP A 706 20.66 26.56 20.23
N GLN A 707 19.98 26.78 19.11
CA GLN A 707 19.24 28.01 18.80
C GLN A 707 17.71 27.85 18.91
N TYR A 708 17.19 26.65 18.67
CA TYR A 708 15.76 26.44 18.47
C TYR A 708 15.22 25.31 19.36
N THR A 709 13.96 25.44 19.74
CA THR A 709 13.17 24.30 20.27
C THR A 709 12.62 23.53 19.06
N ILE A 710 12.88 22.23 19.01
CA ILE A 710 12.38 21.37 17.93
C ILE A 710 11.08 20.72 18.40
N LEU A 711 10.01 20.90 17.64
CA LEU A 711 8.72 20.24 17.84
C LEU A 711 8.54 19.22 16.73
N GLU A 712 8.35 17.95 17.11
CA GLU A 712 8.02 16.87 16.18
C GLU A 712 6.61 16.38 16.48
N VAL A 713 5.75 16.35 15.46
CA VAL A 713 4.35 15.91 15.55
C VAL A 713 4.15 14.75 14.60
N SER A 714 3.66 13.62 15.11
CA SER A 714 3.31 12.47 14.31
C SER A 714 1.85 12.13 14.56
N THR A 715 1.02 12.08 13.50
CA THR A 715 -0.42 11.86 13.62
C THR A 715 -0.99 11.32 12.30
N THR A 716 -2.23 10.87 12.32
CA THR A 716 -2.93 10.46 11.10
C THR A 716 -3.10 11.67 10.16
N ASP A 717 -2.75 11.50 8.89
CA ASP A 717 -2.83 12.57 7.90
C ASP A 717 -4.29 12.93 7.58
N ARG A 718 -4.51 14.23 7.40
CA ARG A 718 -5.75 14.80 6.88
C ARG A 718 -5.46 16.21 6.34
N ALA A 719 -6.25 16.66 5.39
CA ALA A 719 -6.01 17.90 4.64
C ALA A 719 -5.85 19.16 5.53
N THR A 720 -6.38 19.14 6.75
CA THR A 720 -6.34 20.29 7.65
C THR A 720 -5.26 20.21 8.73
N ILE A 721 -4.53 19.08 8.84
CA ILE A 721 -3.67 18.83 10.01
C ILE A 721 -2.53 19.86 10.12
N LEU A 722 -1.86 20.15 9.03
CA LEU A 722 -0.78 21.16 9.01
C LEU A 722 -1.29 22.54 9.44
N TYR A 723 -2.49 22.94 8.98
CA TYR A 723 -3.12 24.20 9.38
C TYR A 723 -3.42 24.22 10.89
N GLN A 724 -3.97 23.13 11.42
CA GLN A 724 -4.31 23.04 12.85
C GLN A 724 -3.07 23.18 13.73
N ILE A 725 -1.98 22.48 13.39
CA ILE A 725 -0.70 22.57 14.11
C ILE A 725 -0.16 24.01 14.03
N THR A 726 -0.02 24.54 12.83
CA THR A 726 0.59 25.88 12.63
C THR A 726 -0.26 27.00 13.21
N ARG A 727 -1.59 26.82 13.27
CA ARG A 727 -2.50 27.72 13.97
C ARG A 727 -2.21 27.76 15.47
N ALA A 728 -2.02 26.60 16.10
CA ALA A 728 -1.66 26.51 17.51
C ALA A 728 -0.33 27.23 17.80
N LEU A 729 0.68 27.00 16.94
CA LEU A 729 1.99 27.65 17.06
C LEU A 729 1.87 29.18 16.94
N SER A 730 1.12 29.65 15.97
CA SER A 730 0.90 31.08 15.71
C SER A 730 0.17 31.76 16.88
N THR A 731 -0.83 31.08 17.48
CA THR A 731 -1.58 31.59 18.64
C THR A 731 -0.68 31.82 19.86
N MET A 732 0.39 31.03 19.96
CA MET A 732 1.38 31.17 21.05
C MET A 732 2.49 32.18 20.71
N ASN A 733 2.40 32.87 19.59
CA ASN A 733 3.40 33.83 19.07
C ASN A 733 4.78 33.17 18.88
N LEU A 734 4.79 31.95 18.34
CA LEU A 734 6.03 31.23 18.03
C LEU A 734 6.43 31.51 16.58
N ASN A 735 7.71 31.79 16.37
CA ASN A 735 8.31 31.93 15.06
C ASN A 735 8.80 30.55 14.60
N ILE A 736 8.51 30.22 13.35
CA ILE A 736 8.95 28.97 12.71
C ILE A 736 10.11 29.34 11.75
N HIS A 737 11.30 28.83 12.03
CA HIS A 737 12.52 29.13 11.25
C HIS A 737 12.75 28.08 10.16
N LEU A 738 12.39 26.85 10.45
CA LEU A 738 12.45 25.73 9.50
C LEU A 738 11.22 24.86 9.78
N ALA A 739 10.50 24.48 8.75
CA ALA A 739 9.44 23.49 8.83
C ALA A 739 9.75 22.38 7.81
N LYS A 740 9.71 21.15 8.26
CA LYS A 740 9.79 19.95 7.40
C LYS A 740 8.50 19.18 7.59
N VAL A 741 7.74 19.04 6.53
CA VAL A 741 6.44 18.35 6.49
C VAL A 741 6.60 17.12 5.63
N ASP A 742 6.17 15.97 6.11
CA ASP A 742 6.35 14.69 5.43
C ASP A 742 5.16 13.80 5.69
N THR A 743 4.54 13.30 4.62
CA THR A 743 3.42 12.34 4.72
C THR A 743 3.84 11.00 4.10
N ILE A 744 3.72 9.95 4.87
CA ILE A 744 4.07 8.59 4.48
C ILE A 744 2.80 7.72 4.61
N GLY A 745 2.16 7.43 3.48
CA GLY A 745 0.86 6.76 3.50
C GLY A 745 -0.19 7.66 4.17
N ASN A 746 -0.74 7.22 5.28
CA ASN A 746 -1.70 8.01 6.08
C ASN A 746 -1.09 8.62 7.35
N LEU A 747 0.23 8.62 7.47
CA LEU A 747 0.95 9.18 8.63
C LEU A 747 1.58 10.51 8.24
N ALA A 748 1.20 11.59 8.92
CA ALA A 748 1.85 12.90 8.83
C ALA A 748 2.94 12.98 9.90
N VAL A 749 4.15 13.37 9.52
CA VAL A 749 5.27 13.62 10.45
C VAL A 749 5.82 15.01 10.15
N ASP A 750 5.52 15.95 11.01
CA ASP A 750 5.88 17.35 10.82
C ASP A 750 6.88 17.79 11.89
N THR A 751 7.96 18.44 11.47
CA THR A 751 9.00 18.94 12.38
C THR A 751 9.15 20.46 12.19
N PHE A 752 9.13 21.18 13.32
CA PHE A 752 9.23 22.65 13.34
C PHE A 752 10.37 23.09 14.26
N TYR A 753 11.23 23.98 13.76
CA TYR A 753 12.28 24.64 14.52
C TYR A 753 11.72 25.98 14.99
N LEU A 754 11.52 26.12 16.30
CA LEU A 754 10.72 27.18 16.92
C LEU A 754 11.58 28.10 17.78
N SER A 755 11.22 29.39 17.79
CA SER A 755 11.71 30.32 18.80
C SER A 755 10.58 31.25 19.25
N LYS A 756 10.77 31.88 20.39
CA LYS A 756 9.90 32.94 20.92
C LYS A 756 10.74 34.17 21.21
N SER A 757 10.43 35.27 20.53
CA SER A 757 11.20 36.54 20.63
C SER A 757 12.71 36.29 20.39
N GLY A 758 13.04 35.45 19.42
CA GLY A 758 14.42 35.15 19.03
C GLY A 758 15.16 34.20 19.95
N LYS A 759 14.47 33.56 20.90
CA LYS A 759 15.10 32.63 21.87
C LYS A 759 14.37 31.30 21.89
N LYS A 760 15.10 30.26 22.23
CA LYS A 760 14.64 28.91 22.52
C LYS A 760 13.63 28.95 23.68
N LEU A 761 12.57 28.13 23.66
CA LEU A 761 11.65 27.99 24.80
C LEU A 761 12.41 27.31 25.95
N SER A 762 12.30 27.85 27.18
CA SER A 762 13.15 27.40 28.26
C SER A 762 12.43 26.97 29.54
N GLY A 763 11.15 27.29 29.66
CA GLY A 763 10.39 26.95 30.89
C GLY A 763 9.61 25.66 30.72
N VAL A 764 9.68 24.74 31.69
CA VAL A 764 8.90 23.49 31.71
C VAL A 764 7.40 23.79 31.47
N SER A 765 6.85 24.82 32.16
CA SER A 765 5.46 25.25 31.98
C SER A 765 5.14 25.69 30.54
N GLU A 766 6.09 26.35 29.87
CA GLU A 766 5.91 26.82 28.50
C GLU A 766 5.96 25.64 27.50
N LEU A 767 6.88 24.71 27.70
CA LEU A 767 7.00 23.50 26.89
C LEU A 767 5.75 22.62 27.04
N THR A 768 5.26 22.44 28.28
CA THR A 768 4.02 21.68 28.56
C THR A 768 2.82 22.31 27.87
N ARG A 769 2.67 23.65 27.98
CA ARG A 769 1.57 24.38 27.30
C ARG A 769 1.64 24.22 25.77
N LEU A 770 2.84 24.23 25.20
CA LEU A 770 3.02 24.01 23.75
C LEU A 770 2.58 22.59 23.37
N GLN A 771 3.05 21.60 24.12
CA GLN A 771 2.71 20.19 23.87
C GLN A 771 1.19 19.98 23.97
N ASP A 772 0.55 20.50 25.03
CA ASP A 772 -0.90 20.40 25.23
C ASP A 772 -1.68 21.08 24.10
N ALA A 773 -1.25 22.29 23.69
CA ALA A 773 -1.91 23.06 22.63
C ALA A 773 -1.85 22.29 21.30
N VAL A 774 -0.74 21.64 21.01
CA VAL A 774 -0.58 20.84 19.78
C VAL A 774 -1.43 19.57 19.86
N TYR A 775 -1.43 18.85 21.00
CA TYR A 775 -2.32 17.68 21.19
C TYR A 775 -3.78 18.05 20.95
N ILE A 776 -4.25 19.14 21.56
CA ILE A 776 -5.63 19.62 21.36
C ILE A 776 -5.89 19.92 19.87
N ALA A 777 -4.93 20.54 19.19
CA ALA A 777 -5.07 20.91 17.77
C ALA A 777 -5.19 19.68 16.87
N ILE A 778 -4.44 18.62 17.16
CA ILE A 778 -4.44 17.41 16.32
C ILE A 778 -5.59 16.44 16.63
N GLU A 779 -6.25 16.59 17.81
CA GLU A 779 -7.44 15.81 18.17
C GLU A 779 -8.73 16.38 17.55
N LEU A 780 -8.74 17.68 17.22
CA LEU A 780 -9.88 18.36 16.60
C LEU A 780 -10.03 17.96 15.11
#